data_294dae2afae4bd72d5d250a4675367b3
#
_entry.id   294dae2afae4bd72d5d250a4675367b3
#
_cell.length_a   1.000
_cell.length_b   1.000
_cell.length_c   1.000
_cell.angle_alpha   90.00
_cell.angle_beta   90.00
_cell.angle_gamma   90.00
#
_symmetry.space_group_name_H-M   'P 1'
#
loop_
_entity.id
_entity.type
_entity.pdbx_description
1 polymer ?
#
loop_
_entity_poly.entity_id
_entity_poly.type
_entity_poly.pdbx_seq_one_letter_code
_entity_poly.pdbx_strand_id
1 'polypeptide(L)'
;MKMRLKNIAFMNNSIKKVATLCLALFTIVAAAKENVNQNISSVINTKIAAGCDPSNSQTDLDVNNVRTTIMGGGDMWWNLSDPQYEIPKGGNKHSLFAGALWIGGVDAGGQLKVAAMTYRQSGNDFWAGPLNIDNATIPADECAKWDKHFKIDRSVVEEYNARFDTDPTYVIPASILDWPAHGDQSLGQDEYLAPFYDVNGNGIYEPYSGDYPDYNVTGNNDAAALFGDQTLWWVFNDKGNIHSETQADALGLEIHAQAFGFTSDNEVNDMTFYNYTIINRSTLPLNDTYFGQWVDADLGYYLDDYVGCDVNLGLGFCYNGDAEDEGANGYGFNPPAIGVDFFQGPLADPFDGIDNDRDGTIDEAGEQIIMSKFVYYNNDGTVQGNPNDGTDIYNYLRGIWKDNVPMTFGGDGHGAGTGSTTDECNFMFPGTSDDQFPGQEWTEQTAGNVPADRRFLQSAGPFTLQPGAVNSITTGVVWARAKSGGQTASIQLLKIYDREAQALFDNNFNILNGPDAPDLTLRELDKELIFTLSNGDNSNNKNESYSEKDPYITKPANIANSPDYKFQGYVVYQLKSATVSVTDLDDLDKARLVFRSDINDTVSGIVNQYLDPILGVYTPIEEVASILSEGVVGSVDQGVQYSFQITEDKFALGNTRLVNHKTYYFMSLSYG
;
A
#
# COMPACT_ATOMS: atom_id res chain seq x y z
N MET A 1 -60.72 -51.18 -25.51
CA MET A 1 -60.68 -49.84 -26.12
C MET A 1 -61.37 -48.74 -25.30
N LYS A 2 -61.68 -48.96 -24.03
CA LYS A 2 -62.29 -47.93 -23.14
C LYS A 2 -61.36 -47.43 -22.04
N MET A 3 -60.13 -47.96 -21.91
CA MET A 3 -59.14 -47.50 -20.85
C MET A 3 -58.17 -46.42 -21.28
N ARG A 4 -57.96 -46.20 -22.59
CA ARG A 4 -57.05 -45.14 -23.09
C ARG A 4 -57.62 -43.71 -23.05
N LEU A 5 -58.91 -43.53 -23.05
CA LEU A 5 -59.55 -42.20 -23.07
C LEU A 5 -59.67 -41.58 -21.68
N LYS A 6 -59.62 -42.31 -20.58
CA LYS A 6 -59.60 -41.70 -19.21
C LYS A 6 -58.29 -41.11 -18.83
N ASN A 7 -57.16 -41.64 -19.31
CA ASN A 7 -55.86 -41.12 -18.98
C ASN A 7 -55.53 -39.78 -19.74
N ILE A 8 -56.07 -39.61 -20.95
CA ILE A 8 -55.89 -38.40 -21.74
C ILE A 8 -56.68 -37.22 -21.14
N ALA A 9 -57.88 -37.48 -20.62
CA ALA A 9 -58.68 -36.45 -19.94
C ALA A 9 -58.07 -36.01 -18.61
N PHE A 10 -57.42 -36.92 -17.90
CA PHE A 10 -56.73 -36.59 -16.65
C PHE A 10 -55.43 -35.75 -16.87
N MET A 11 -54.67 -36.10 -17.90
CA MET A 11 -53.50 -35.34 -18.30
C MET A 11 -53.87 -33.93 -18.78
N ASN A 12 -54.93 -33.75 -19.57
CA ASN A 12 -55.36 -32.44 -20.01
C ASN A 12 -55.83 -31.52 -18.87
N ASN A 13 -56.47 -32.08 -17.83
CA ASN A 13 -56.85 -31.29 -16.64
C ASN A 13 -55.65 -30.90 -15.77
N SER A 14 -54.62 -31.74 -15.68
CA SER A 14 -53.40 -31.42 -14.95
C SER A 14 -52.58 -30.34 -15.67
N ILE A 15 -52.44 -30.42 -16.99
CA ILE A 15 -51.75 -29.39 -17.80
C ILE A 15 -52.49 -28.04 -17.73
N LYS A 16 -53.84 -28.05 -17.78
CA LYS A 16 -54.61 -26.80 -17.63
C LYS A 16 -54.45 -26.18 -16.25
N LYS A 17 -54.39 -26.98 -15.18
CA LYS A 17 -54.15 -26.45 -13.80
C LYS A 17 -52.74 -25.90 -13.61
N VAL A 18 -51.74 -26.55 -14.18
CA VAL A 18 -50.34 -26.05 -14.14
C VAL A 18 -50.20 -24.76 -14.97
N ALA A 19 -50.80 -24.72 -16.18
CA ALA A 19 -50.79 -23.50 -16.98
C ALA A 19 -51.49 -22.31 -16.31
N THR A 20 -52.61 -22.55 -15.62
CA THR A 20 -53.32 -21.50 -14.87
C THR A 20 -52.56 -21.07 -13.62
N LEU A 21 -51.84 -21.99 -12.95
CA LEU A 21 -51.00 -21.66 -11.80
C LEU A 21 -49.74 -20.88 -12.23
N CYS A 22 -49.11 -21.24 -13.34
CA CYS A 22 -48.00 -20.50 -13.92
C CYS A 22 -48.42 -19.08 -14.38
N LEU A 23 -49.60 -18.93 -14.97
CA LEU A 23 -50.12 -17.62 -15.38
C LEU A 23 -50.45 -16.72 -14.16
N ALA A 24 -50.97 -17.32 -13.09
CA ALA A 24 -51.23 -16.59 -11.83
C ALA A 24 -49.94 -16.19 -11.10
N LEU A 25 -48.89 -17.04 -11.14
CA LEU A 25 -47.58 -16.70 -10.62
C LEU A 25 -46.89 -15.59 -11.45
N PHE A 26 -47.02 -15.61 -12.77
CA PHE A 26 -46.50 -14.54 -13.63
C PHE A 26 -47.21 -13.20 -13.41
N THR A 27 -48.51 -13.20 -13.17
CA THR A 27 -49.24 -11.97 -12.85
C THR A 27 -48.94 -11.44 -11.44
N ILE A 28 -48.66 -12.30 -10.46
CA ILE A 28 -48.23 -11.88 -9.10
C ILE A 28 -46.82 -11.30 -9.15
N VAL A 29 -45.89 -11.92 -9.89
CA VAL A 29 -44.53 -11.40 -10.08
C VAL A 29 -44.52 -10.08 -10.85
N ALA A 30 -45.36 -9.93 -11.89
CA ALA A 30 -45.50 -8.66 -12.61
C ALA A 30 -46.09 -7.54 -11.74
N ALA A 31 -47.13 -7.88 -10.92
CA ALA A 31 -47.73 -6.91 -9.99
C ALA A 31 -46.79 -6.57 -8.83
N ALA A 32 -45.98 -7.53 -8.36
CA ALA A 32 -44.93 -7.24 -7.38
C ALA A 32 -43.81 -6.34 -7.98
N LYS A 33 -43.44 -6.57 -9.24
CA LYS A 33 -42.45 -5.74 -9.94
C LYS A 33 -42.98 -4.30 -10.19
N GLU A 34 -44.24 -4.13 -10.53
CA GLU A 34 -44.84 -2.79 -10.68
C GLU A 34 -44.98 -2.07 -9.32
N ASN A 35 -45.33 -2.78 -8.25
CA ASN A 35 -45.41 -2.17 -6.92
C ASN A 35 -44.04 -1.85 -6.32
N VAL A 36 -43.00 -2.66 -6.60
CA VAL A 36 -41.63 -2.36 -6.21
C VAL A 36 -41.11 -1.16 -7.00
N ASN A 37 -41.36 -1.09 -8.31
CA ASN A 37 -40.93 0.08 -9.10
C ASN A 37 -41.65 1.38 -8.71
N GLN A 38 -42.95 1.33 -8.30
CA GLN A 38 -43.64 2.52 -7.82
C GLN A 38 -43.17 2.98 -6.43
N ASN A 39 -42.80 2.05 -5.56
CA ASN A 39 -42.22 2.41 -4.27
C ASN A 39 -40.74 2.86 -4.39
N ILE A 40 -39.95 2.24 -5.29
CA ILE A 40 -38.59 2.66 -5.56
C ILE A 40 -38.54 4.04 -6.20
N SER A 41 -39.42 4.33 -7.17
CA SER A 41 -39.46 5.63 -7.80
C SER A 41 -39.92 6.77 -6.87
N SER A 42 -40.66 6.49 -5.78
CA SER A 42 -40.99 7.45 -4.75
C SER A 42 -39.90 7.65 -3.67
N VAL A 43 -39.00 6.67 -3.52
CA VAL A 43 -37.85 6.76 -2.61
C VAL A 43 -36.61 7.38 -3.30
N ILE A 44 -36.49 7.17 -4.61
CA ILE A 44 -35.33 7.70 -5.40
C ILE A 44 -35.40 9.23 -5.60
N ASN A 45 -36.53 9.88 -5.36
CA ASN A 45 -36.67 11.32 -5.56
C ASN A 45 -36.34 12.21 -4.35
N THR A 46 -35.78 11.68 -3.28
CA THR A 46 -35.11 12.50 -2.29
C THR A 46 -33.61 12.44 -2.53
N LYS A 47 -33.08 13.22 -3.46
CA LYS A 47 -31.69 13.67 -3.43
C LYS A 47 -31.51 14.53 -2.17
N ILE A 48 -31.39 13.89 -1.02
CA ILE A 48 -30.94 14.56 0.19
C ILE A 48 -29.41 14.48 0.15
N ALA A 49 -28.80 15.53 -0.39
CA ALA A 49 -27.41 15.79 -0.11
C ALA A 49 -27.29 15.97 1.40
N ALA A 50 -26.43 15.23 2.06
CA ALA A 50 -26.17 15.38 3.49
C ALA A 50 -25.56 16.76 3.81
N GLY A 51 -24.96 17.41 2.81
CA GLY A 51 -24.33 18.72 2.93
C GLY A 51 -22.99 18.71 3.65
N CYS A 52 -22.29 17.56 3.66
CA CYS A 52 -20.94 17.46 4.17
C CYS A 52 -19.99 18.37 3.38
N ASP A 53 -19.09 19.03 4.10
CA ASP A 53 -17.95 19.72 3.49
C ASP A 53 -16.87 18.70 3.07
N PRO A 54 -16.05 19.01 2.04
CA PRO A 54 -14.88 18.18 1.71
C PRO A 54 -13.95 18.04 2.91
N SER A 55 -13.39 16.83 3.10
CA SER A 55 -12.41 16.58 4.16
C SER A 55 -11.18 17.49 4.03
N ASN A 56 -10.71 18.03 5.15
CA ASN A 56 -9.51 18.86 5.22
C ASN A 56 -8.40 18.26 6.10
N SER A 57 -8.63 17.11 6.70
CA SER A 57 -7.63 16.45 7.53
C SER A 57 -6.43 16.01 6.71
N GLN A 58 -5.24 16.25 7.25
CA GLN A 58 -3.95 15.91 6.68
C GLN A 58 -3.07 15.33 7.79
N THR A 59 -2.49 14.16 7.57
CA THR A 59 -1.60 13.54 8.55
C THR A 59 -0.46 12.83 7.83
N ASP A 60 0.77 13.04 8.30
CA ASP A 60 1.92 12.39 7.73
C ASP A 60 2.08 10.95 8.27
N LEU A 61 2.31 10.02 7.35
CA LEU A 61 2.92 8.73 7.58
C LEU A 61 4.43 8.92 7.41
N ASP A 62 5.21 8.74 8.47
CA ASP A 62 6.60 9.16 8.52
C ASP A 62 7.52 8.27 9.37
N VAL A 63 7.14 7.03 9.59
CA VAL A 63 7.88 6.11 10.46
C VAL A 63 9.22 5.65 9.89
N ASN A 64 9.31 5.55 8.57
CA ASN A 64 10.48 5.00 7.85
C ASN A 64 11.19 6.08 7.00
N ASN A 65 11.89 5.68 5.94
CA ASN A 65 12.61 6.59 5.03
C ASN A 65 11.68 7.36 4.08
N VAL A 66 10.38 7.11 4.12
CA VAL A 66 9.35 7.87 3.41
C VAL A 66 8.68 8.84 4.37
N ARG A 67 8.36 10.04 3.90
CA ARG A 67 7.39 10.92 4.52
C ARG A 67 6.31 11.25 3.50
N THR A 68 5.07 10.88 3.82
CA THR A 68 3.97 11.14 2.92
C THR A 68 2.73 11.61 3.64
N THR A 69 1.97 12.53 3.04
CA THR A 69 0.75 13.07 3.61
C THR A 69 -0.45 12.27 3.11
N ILE A 70 -1.30 11.85 4.05
CA ILE A 70 -2.58 11.17 3.83
C ILE A 70 -3.70 12.17 4.05
N MET A 71 -4.67 12.21 3.13
CA MET A 71 -5.84 13.05 3.18
C MET A 71 -7.05 12.25 3.68
N GLY A 72 -8.00 12.91 4.34
CA GLY A 72 -9.16 12.24 4.93
C GLY A 72 -10.26 11.81 3.95
N GLY A 73 -10.08 11.97 2.65
CA GLY A 73 -11.12 11.78 1.64
C GLY A 73 -10.77 10.83 0.50
N GLY A 74 -9.85 9.89 0.65
CA GLY A 74 -9.51 8.93 -0.41
C GLY A 74 -8.46 9.40 -1.42
N ASP A 75 -7.93 10.59 -1.26
CA ASP A 75 -6.74 11.12 -1.94
C ASP A 75 -5.54 11.14 -1.00
N MET A 76 -4.32 11.18 -1.54
CA MET A 76 -3.08 11.04 -0.79
C MET A 76 -1.88 11.65 -1.53
N TRP A 77 -0.74 11.74 -0.85
CA TRP A 77 0.60 12.11 -1.35
C TRP A 77 0.77 13.58 -1.69
N TRP A 78 -0.18 14.42 -1.39
CA TRP A 78 -0.15 15.87 -1.60
C TRP A 78 -0.80 16.64 -0.43
N ASN A 79 -0.66 17.96 -0.41
CA ASN A 79 -1.20 18.84 0.64
C ASN A 79 -2.22 19.86 0.11
N LEU A 80 -2.91 19.54 -0.98
CA LEU A 80 -3.79 20.40 -1.78
C LEU A 80 -3.07 21.43 -2.69
N SER A 81 -1.74 21.45 -2.70
CA SER A 81 -0.96 22.34 -3.58
C SER A 81 0.35 21.74 -4.07
N ASP A 82 1.05 21.01 -3.21
CA ASP A 82 2.40 20.54 -3.46
C ASP A 82 2.51 19.03 -3.21
N PRO A 83 3.43 18.32 -3.90
CA PRO A 83 3.70 16.92 -3.67
C PRO A 83 4.20 16.66 -2.24
N GLN A 84 3.80 15.54 -1.67
CA GLN A 84 4.17 15.16 -0.30
C GLN A 84 4.59 13.68 -0.19
N TYR A 85 4.97 13.02 -1.28
CA TYR A 85 5.62 11.72 -1.20
C TYR A 85 7.14 11.91 -1.29
N GLU A 86 7.73 12.25 -0.14
CA GLU A 86 9.15 12.56 -0.02
C GLU A 86 9.95 11.29 0.29
N ILE A 87 10.93 10.99 -0.56
CA ILE A 87 11.88 9.91 -0.38
C ILE A 87 13.25 10.26 -1.00
N PRO A 88 14.39 10.12 -0.29
CA PRO A 88 14.45 9.82 1.15
C PRO A 88 13.91 10.95 2.02
N LYS A 89 13.32 10.63 3.14
CA LYS A 89 12.78 11.59 4.10
C LYS A 89 13.83 12.62 4.54
N GLY A 90 13.48 13.91 4.43
CA GLY A 90 14.40 15.01 4.69
C GLY A 90 15.31 15.36 3.52
N GLY A 91 15.21 14.66 2.39
CA GLY A 91 15.97 14.90 1.17
C GLY A 91 15.38 15.99 0.27
N ASN A 92 14.15 16.41 0.52
CA ASN A 92 13.39 17.37 -0.28
C ASN A 92 13.29 16.95 -1.76
N LYS A 93 13.08 15.65 -1.97
CA LYS A 93 12.83 15.01 -3.27
C LYS A 93 11.50 14.25 -3.19
N HIS A 94 10.70 14.37 -4.22
CA HIS A 94 9.39 13.75 -4.28
C HIS A 94 9.34 12.80 -5.47
N SER A 95 8.62 11.69 -5.32
CA SER A 95 8.47 10.69 -6.38
C SER A 95 7.03 10.54 -6.86
N LEU A 96 6.05 11.06 -6.10
CA LEU A 96 4.64 11.13 -6.48
C LEU A 96 4.09 12.52 -6.13
N PHE A 97 3.28 13.08 -7.02
CA PHE A 97 2.57 14.33 -6.78
C PHE A 97 1.27 14.09 -6.03
N ALA A 98 0.42 13.19 -6.54
CA ALA A 98 -0.87 12.86 -5.94
C ALA A 98 -1.29 11.45 -6.30
N GLY A 99 -2.14 10.87 -5.47
CA GLY A 99 -2.83 9.62 -5.73
C GLY A 99 -4.24 9.65 -5.18
N ALA A 100 -5.11 8.85 -5.75
CA ALA A 100 -6.48 8.79 -5.30
C ALA A 100 -7.18 7.48 -5.69
N LEU A 101 -8.22 7.18 -4.94
CA LEU A 101 -9.12 6.07 -5.18
C LEU A 101 -10.15 6.44 -6.24
N TRP A 102 -10.34 5.58 -7.23
CA TRP A 102 -11.44 5.62 -8.19
C TRP A 102 -12.26 4.33 -8.10
N ILE A 103 -13.57 4.46 -7.98
CA ILE A 103 -14.47 3.31 -7.94
C ILE A 103 -15.65 3.60 -8.87
N GLY A 104 -15.99 2.65 -9.73
CA GLY A 104 -17.14 2.76 -10.63
C GLY A 104 -17.80 1.42 -10.85
N GLY A 105 -19.13 1.43 -11.01
CA GLY A 105 -19.93 0.25 -11.27
C GLY A 105 -21.32 0.62 -11.80
N VAL A 106 -22.14 -0.39 -12.07
CA VAL A 106 -23.49 -0.23 -12.61
C VAL A 106 -24.49 -0.84 -11.66
N ASP A 107 -25.53 -0.09 -11.28
CA ASP A 107 -26.58 -0.64 -10.44
C ASP A 107 -27.50 -1.64 -11.19
N ALA A 108 -28.38 -2.32 -10.46
CA ALA A 108 -29.31 -3.29 -11.04
C ALA A 108 -30.25 -2.70 -12.12
N GLY A 109 -30.39 -1.39 -12.17
CA GLY A 109 -31.16 -0.66 -13.18
C GLY A 109 -30.35 -0.31 -14.43
N GLY A 110 -29.05 -0.62 -14.45
CA GLY A 110 -28.12 -0.24 -15.52
C GLY A 110 -27.67 1.22 -15.44
N GLN A 111 -27.79 1.87 -14.28
CA GLN A 111 -27.36 3.25 -14.09
C GLN A 111 -25.91 3.26 -13.61
N LEU A 112 -25.08 4.04 -14.30
CA LEU A 112 -23.68 4.24 -13.92
C LEU A 112 -23.57 5.00 -12.60
N LYS A 113 -22.69 4.52 -11.73
CA LYS A 113 -22.33 5.10 -10.45
C LYS A 113 -20.82 5.16 -10.34
N VAL A 114 -20.28 6.33 -10.02
CA VAL A 114 -18.83 6.54 -9.97
C VAL A 114 -18.50 7.52 -8.86
N ALA A 115 -17.45 7.21 -8.12
CA ALA A 115 -16.79 8.12 -7.19
C ALA A 115 -15.29 8.15 -7.47
N ALA A 116 -14.71 9.32 -7.58
CA ALA A 116 -13.30 9.50 -7.87
C ALA A 116 -12.80 10.83 -7.28
N MET A 117 -11.49 10.88 -7.09
CA MET A 117 -10.80 12.12 -6.74
C MET A 117 -9.59 12.31 -7.65
N THR A 118 -9.22 13.56 -7.89
CA THR A 118 -7.94 13.96 -8.46
C THR A 118 -7.34 15.09 -7.61
N TYR A 119 -7.28 16.32 -8.11
CA TYR A 119 -6.71 17.46 -7.38
C TYR A 119 -7.75 18.32 -6.66
N ARG A 120 -9.00 17.86 -6.51
CA ARG A 120 -10.13 18.62 -5.94
C ARG A 120 -10.42 19.97 -6.61
N GLN A 121 -9.79 20.26 -7.74
CA GLN A 121 -10.06 21.48 -8.50
C GLN A 121 -11.37 21.39 -9.26
N SER A 122 -11.73 20.20 -9.74
CA SER A 122 -12.97 19.93 -10.46
C SER A 122 -14.12 19.65 -9.50
N GLY A 123 -13.83 18.98 -8.36
CA GLY A 123 -14.85 18.65 -7.38
C GLY A 123 -14.40 17.73 -6.26
N ASN A 124 -15.39 17.10 -5.62
CA ASN A 124 -15.19 16.16 -4.53
C ASN A 124 -16.29 15.10 -4.54
N ASP A 125 -15.91 13.83 -4.41
CA ASP A 125 -16.84 12.70 -4.40
C ASP A 125 -16.71 11.84 -3.12
N PHE A 126 -15.77 12.16 -2.21
CA PHE A 126 -15.59 11.45 -0.94
C PHE A 126 -15.63 12.41 0.24
N TRP A 127 -16.23 11.95 1.34
CA TRP A 127 -16.40 12.70 2.59
C TRP A 127 -16.05 11.82 3.78
N ALA A 128 -15.60 12.43 4.86
CA ALA A 128 -15.26 11.71 6.09
C ALA A 128 -16.50 11.14 6.79
N GLY A 129 -16.31 10.01 7.46
CA GLY A 129 -17.26 9.42 8.41
C GLY A 129 -17.99 8.17 7.91
N PRO A 130 -18.47 7.35 8.87
CA PRO A 130 -19.22 6.13 8.58
C PRO A 130 -20.67 6.43 8.20
N LEU A 131 -21.26 5.55 7.40
CA LEU A 131 -22.65 5.64 6.96
C LEU A 131 -23.60 4.90 7.89
N ASN A 132 -24.87 5.26 7.82
CA ASN A 132 -25.95 4.45 8.37
C ASN A 132 -26.05 3.12 7.58
N ILE A 133 -26.04 1.98 8.29
CA ILE A 133 -25.98 0.64 7.70
C ILE A 133 -27.25 0.26 6.91
N ASP A 134 -28.38 0.88 7.20
CA ASP A 134 -29.67 0.53 6.58
C ASP A 134 -29.95 1.32 5.29
N ASN A 135 -29.39 2.54 5.16
CA ASN A 135 -29.80 3.47 4.12
C ASN A 135 -28.67 4.34 3.53
N ALA A 136 -27.42 4.09 3.92
CA ALA A 136 -26.23 4.79 3.46
C ALA A 136 -26.32 6.33 3.60
N THR A 137 -26.84 6.83 4.71
CA THR A 137 -26.91 8.28 4.98
C THR A 137 -25.94 8.67 6.08
N ILE A 138 -25.52 9.94 6.09
CA ILE A 138 -24.69 10.54 7.13
C ILE A 138 -25.13 11.99 7.35
N PRO A 139 -25.28 12.49 8.58
CA PRO A 139 -25.50 13.91 8.87
C PRO A 139 -24.21 14.73 8.64
N ALA A 140 -24.35 16.01 8.27
CA ALA A 140 -23.21 16.89 7.99
C ALA A 140 -22.28 17.12 9.21
N ASP A 141 -22.84 17.14 10.42
CA ASP A 141 -22.09 17.27 11.67
C ASP A 141 -21.24 16.02 11.98
N GLU A 142 -21.70 14.83 11.57
CA GLU A 142 -20.90 13.61 11.66
C GLU A 142 -19.70 13.65 10.71
N CYS A 143 -19.86 14.11 9.46
CA CYS A 143 -18.74 14.28 8.57
C CYS A 143 -17.64 15.15 9.19
N ALA A 144 -17.99 16.28 9.77
CA ALA A 144 -17.05 17.17 10.42
C ALA A 144 -16.37 16.54 11.67
N LYS A 145 -17.09 15.69 12.40
CA LYS A 145 -16.57 14.97 13.58
C LYS A 145 -15.54 13.91 13.20
N TRP A 146 -15.74 13.25 12.05
CA TRP A 146 -14.88 12.20 11.55
C TRP A 146 -13.78 12.70 10.60
N ASP A 147 -13.68 14.00 10.31
CA ASP A 147 -12.62 14.56 9.47
C ASP A 147 -11.28 14.62 10.21
N LYS A 148 -10.71 13.44 10.44
CA LYS A 148 -9.41 13.20 11.11
C LYS A 148 -8.89 11.81 10.83
N HIS A 149 -7.58 11.64 11.01
CA HIS A 149 -6.93 10.33 11.05
C HIS A 149 -6.66 9.93 12.50
N PHE A 150 -6.76 8.64 12.78
CA PHE A 150 -6.36 8.03 14.04
C PHE A 150 -4.99 7.41 13.86
N LYS A 151 -3.96 8.13 14.30
CA LYS A 151 -2.56 7.71 14.19
C LYS A 151 -2.14 6.97 15.44
N ILE A 152 -1.55 5.79 15.26
CA ILE A 152 -1.04 4.96 16.35
C ILE A 152 0.30 4.34 15.93
N ASP A 153 1.26 4.34 16.85
CA ASP A 153 2.53 3.64 16.69
C ASP A 153 2.48 2.30 17.46
N ARG A 154 3.00 1.23 16.88
CA ARG A 154 3.08 -0.09 17.51
C ARG A 154 3.72 -0.02 18.89
N SER A 155 4.82 0.72 19.03
CA SER A 155 5.56 0.89 20.29
C SER A 155 4.71 1.49 21.43
N VAL A 156 3.71 2.31 21.11
CA VAL A 156 2.76 2.85 22.10
C VAL A 156 1.85 1.75 22.65
N VAL A 157 1.41 0.83 21.79
CA VAL A 157 0.60 -0.31 22.20
C VAL A 157 1.44 -1.34 22.97
N GLU A 158 2.68 -1.56 22.57
CA GLU A 158 3.63 -2.40 23.31
C GLU A 158 3.93 -1.85 24.71
N GLU A 159 4.19 -0.54 24.82
CA GLU A 159 4.37 0.12 26.13
C GLU A 159 3.10 0.03 26.98
N TYR A 160 1.93 0.22 26.39
CA TYR A 160 0.66 0.05 27.10
C TYR A 160 0.52 -1.36 27.67
N ASN A 161 0.71 -2.40 26.86
CA ASN A 161 0.64 -3.79 27.31
C ASN A 161 1.67 -4.13 28.41
N ALA A 162 2.88 -3.58 28.31
CA ALA A 162 3.94 -3.82 29.32
C ALA A 162 3.66 -3.14 30.66
N ARG A 163 2.97 -2.00 30.69
CA ARG A 163 2.86 -1.13 31.88
C ARG A 163 1.45 -1.01 32.47
N PHE A 164 0.41 -1.24 31.69
CA PHE A 164 -0.98 -1.00 32.11
C PHE A 164 -1.32 -1.66 33.45
N ASP A 165 -1.04 -2.95 33.63
CA ASP A 165 -1.33 -3.70 34.86
C ASP A 165 -0.23 -3.63 35.92
N THR A 166 0.98 -3.18 35.55
CA THR A 166 2.17 -3.28 36.41
C THR A 166 2.60 -1.95 37.00
N ASP A 167 2.28 -0.81 36.37
CA ASP A 167 2.68 0.52 36.81
C ASP A 167 1.46 1.39 37.14
N PRO A 168 1.11 1.58 38.43
CA PRO A 168 -0.04 2.40 38.83
C PRO A 168 0.09 3.88 38.46
N THR A 169 1.26 4.33 38.01
CA THR A 169 1.51 5.71 37.57
C THR A 169 1.42 5.91 36.07
N TYR A 170 1.24 4.81 35.31
CA TYR A 170 1.14 4.87 33.87
C TYR A 170 -0.14 5.63 33.45
N VAL A 171 0.04 6.55 32.54
CA VAL A 171 -1.06 7.32 31.93
C VAL A 171 -1.30 6.80 30.52
N ILE A 172 -2.49 6.26 30.30
CA ILE A 172 -2.85 5.72 28.97
C ILE A 172 -2.81 6.86 27.95
N PRO A 173 -2.08 6.70 26.83
CA PRO A 173 -2.00 7.71 25.78
C PRO A 173 -3.35 7.99 25.12
N ALA A 174 -3.54 9.23 24.64
CA ALA A 174 -4.76 9.64 23.97
C ALA A 174 -5.01 8.84 22.68
N SER A 175 -3.96 8.41 21.97
CA SER A 175 -4.07 7.56 20.77
C SER A 175 -4.70 6.20 21.05
N ILE A 176 -4.61 5.68 22.28
CA ILE A 176 -5.33 4.48 22.73
C ILE A 176 -6.73 4.86 23.23
N LEU A 177 -6.84 5.89 24.08
CA LEU A 177 -8.14 6.28 24.67
C LEU A 177 -9.18 6.71 23.61
N ASP A 178 -8.72 7.41 22.58
CA ASP A 178 -9.56 7.99 21.52
C ASP A 178 -9.69 7.08 20.28
N TRP A 179 -9.25 5.81 20.37
CA TRP A 179 -9.32 4.85 19.25
C TRP A 179 -10.78 4.61 18.85
N PRO A 180 -11.12 4.73 17.54
CA PRO A 180 -12.50 4.74 17.08
C PRO A 180 -13.05 3.32 16.84
N ALA A 181 -12.99 2.48 17.85
CA ALA A 181 -13.41 1.08 17.76
C ALA A 181 -14.90 0.90 17.40
N HIS A 182 -15.75 1.87 17.77
CA HIS A 182 -17.21 1.77 17.63
C HIS A 182 -17.82 2.97 16.91
N GLY A 183 -18.84 2.70 16.11
CA GLY A 183 -19.75 3.72 15.58
C GLY A 183 -20.88 4.09 16.54
N ASP A 184 -21.60 5.16 16.22
CA ASP A 184 -22.76 5.60 16.96
C ASP A 184 -24.03 4.84 16.50
N GLN A 185 -24.41 3.80 17.23
CA GLN A 185 -25.59 3.00 16.92
C GLN A 185 -26.89 3.81 16.96
N SER A 186 -26.93 4.94 17.67
CA SER A 186 -28.12 5.82 17.67
C SER A 186 -28.33 6.53 16.32
N LEU A 187 -27.26 6.64 15.53
CA LEU A 187 -27.26 7.11 14.14
C LEU A 187 -27.36 5.96 13.13
N GLY A 188 -27.41 4.72 13.61
CA GLY A 188 -27.42 3.52 12.79
C GLY A 188 -26.08 3.22 12.13
N GLN A 189 -24.96 3.72 12.67
CA GLN A 189 -23.62 3.35 12.23
C GLN A 189 -23.30 1.91 12.68
N ASP A 190 -22.29 1.32 12.05
CA ASP A 190 -21.82 -0.03 12.40
C ASP A 190 -21.33 -0.06 13.86
N GLU A 191 -21.54 -1.18 14.52
CA GLU A 191 -21.05 -1.38 15.89
C GLU A 191 -19.54 -1.38 15.95
N TYR A 192 -18.88 -1.98 14.95
CA TYR A 192 -17.42 -2.12 14.88
C TYR A 192 -16.88 -1.31 13.71
N LEU A 193 -15.91 -0.42 13.99
CA LEU A 193 -15.24 0.40 12.98
C LEU A 193 -13.75 0.08 12.92
N ALA A 194 -12.94 0.72 13.76
CA ALA A 194 -11.51 0.42 13.81
C ALA A 194 -11.24 -0.87 14.61
N PRO A 195 -10.34 -1.73 14.13
CA PRO A 195 -10.04 -3.00 14.81
C PRO A 195 -9.39 -2.78 16.16
N PHE A 196 -9.81 -3.59 17.16
CA PHE A 196 -9.26 -3.57 18.51
C PHE A 196 -9.20 -4.97 19.11
N TYR A 197 -8.25 -5.17 20.00
CA TYR A 197 -8.11 -6.39 20.78
C TYR A 197 -8.95 -6.27 22.06
N ASP A 198 -9.94 -7.13 22.20
CA ASP A 198 -10.85 -7.19 23.33
C ASP A 198 -10.34 -8.24 24.33
N VAL A 199 -9.69 -7.78 25.39
CA VAL A 199 -9.07 -8.65 26.40
C VAL A 199 -10.06 -9.50 27.16
N ASN A 200 -11.25 -8.98 27.43
CA ASN A 200 -12.26 -9.67 28.24
C ASN A 200 -13.38 -10.33 27.40
N GLY A 201 -13.41 -10.13 26.08
CA GLY A 201 -14.32 -10.76 25.14
C GLY A 201 -15.76 -10.25 25.26
N ASN A 202 -15.97 -9.03 25.72
CA ASN A 202 -17.31 -8.45 25.90
C ASN A 202 -17.83 -7.67 24.68
N GLY A 203 -17.00 -7.46 23.66
CA GLY A 203 -17.32 -6.72 22.45
C GLY A 203 -17.32 -5.20 22.59
N ILE A 204 -16.85 -4.65 23.72
CA ILE A 204 -16.81 -3.22 24.00
C ILE A 204 -15.35 -2.79 24.17
N TYR A 205 -14.96 -1.70 23.52
CA TYR A 205 -13.61 -1.13 23.67
C TYR A 205 -13.47 -0.37 24.99
N GLU A 206 -12.74 -0.93 25.93
CA GLU A 206 -12.54 -0.41 27.29
C GLU A 206 -11.04 -0.32 27.62
N PRO A 207 -10.30 0.73 27.20
CA PRO A 207 -8.87 0.84 27.48
C PRO A 207 -8.49 0.80 28.95
N TYR A 208 -9.40 1.18 29.86
CA TYR A 208 -9.21 1.03 31.31
C TYR A 208 -9.41 -0.40 31.83
N SER A 209 -9.88 -1.31 30.97
CA SER A 209 -10.03 -2.74 31.25
C SER A 209 -8.99 -3.60 30.53
N GLY A 210 -8.08 -2.99 29.78
CA GLY A 210 -6.96 -3.67 29.13
C GLY A 210 -7.03 -3.73 27.59
N ASP A 211 -8.10 -3.22 26.96
CA ASP A 211 -8.26 -3.28 25.51
C ASP A 211 -7.38 -2.27 24.78
N TYR A 212 -6.93 -2.61 23.57
CA TYR A 212 -6.01 -1.79 22.80
C TYR A 212 -6.25 -1.92 21.27
N PRO A 213 -5.74 -0.97 20.44
CA PRO A 213 -5.76 -1.11 18.99
C PRO A 213 -5.08 -2.40 18.55
N ASP A 214 -5.69 -3.15 17.62
CA ASP A 214 -5.39 -4.57 17.34
C ASP A 214 -4.04 -4.78 16.62
N TYR A 215 -2.94 -4.49 17.31
CA TYR A 215 -1.61 -4.93 16.93
C TYR A 215 -1.25 -6.26 17.60
N ASN A 216 -0.56 -7.14 16.89
CA ASN A 216 0.02 -8.33 17.52
C ASN A 216 1.24 -7.96 18.36
N VAL A 217 1.01 -7.66 19.64
CA VAL A 217 2.06 -7.31 20.61
C VAL A 217 2.30 -8.41 21.64
N THR A 218 1.50 -9.48 21.61
CA THR A 218 1.60 -10.61 22.57
C THR A 218 2.49 -11.73 22.07
N GLY A 219 2.83 -11.74 20.78
CA GLY A 219 3.64 -12.80 20.16
C GLY A 219 2.94 -14.16 20.05
N ASN A 220 1.63 -14.19 20.22
CA ASN A 220 0.83 -15.43 20.18
C ASN A 220 0.46 -15.91 18.77
N ASN A 221 0.98 -15.29 17.72
CA ASN A 221 0.61 -15.52 16.30
C ASN A 221 -0.88 -15.32 16.00
N ASP A 222 -1.58 -14.52 16.78
CA ASP A 222 -2.93 -14.10 16.48
C ASP A 222 -2.86 -13.14 15.26
N ALA A 223 -3.75 -13.32 14.30
CA ALA A 223 -3.82 -12.46 13.12
C ALA A 223 -4.22 -11.05 13.58
N ALA A 224 -3.26 -10.14 13.62
CA ALA A 224 -3.53 -8.72 13.90
C ALA A 224 -4.23 -8.07 12.71
N ALA A 225 -5.09 -7.08 12.98
CA ALA A 225 -5.76 -6.32 11.95
C ALA A 225 -5.10 -4.96 11.66
N LEU A 226 -4.15 -4.53 12.51
CA LEU A 226 -3.31 -3.35 12.29
C LEU A 226 -1.88 -3.77 11.97
N PHE A 227 -1.33 -3.17 10.94
CA PHE A 227 -0.03 -3.49 10.40
C PHE A 227 0.96 -2.33 10.56
N GLY A 228 2.25 -2.62 10.37
CA GLY A 228 3.30 -1.61 10.41
C GLY A 228 3.78 -1.25 11.81
N ASP A 229 4.80 -0.41 11.87
CA ASP A 229 5.28 0.21 13.10
C ASP A 229 4.52 1.52 13.39
N GLN A 230 3.91 2.09 12.36
CA GLN A 230 2.98 3.21 12.45
C GLN A 230 1.81 2.97 11.52
N THR A 231 0.59 3.20 12.02
CA THR A 231 -0.66 3.10 11.25
C THR A 231 -1.47 4.39 11.41
N LEU A 232 -2.01 4.86 10.28
CA LEU A 232 -3.09 5.81 10.25
C LEU A 232 -4.37 5.06 9.86
N TRP A 233 -5.41 5.16 10.66
CA TRP A 233 -6.73 4.62 10.36
C TRP A 233 -7.73 5.74 10.19
N TRP A 234 -8.64 5.64 9.20
CA TRP A 234 -9.74 6.59 8.99
C TRP A 234 -10.90 5.92 8.26
N VAL A 235 -12.06 6.58 8.30
CA VAL A 235 -13.25 6.14 7.59
C VAL A 235 -13.80 7.27 6.73
N PHE A 236 -14.19 6.94 5.50
CA PHE A 236 -14.79 7.87 4.57
C PHE A 236 -15.85 7.18 3.70
N ASN A 237 -16.62 7.98 2.97
CA ASN A 237 -17.75 7.50 2.20
C ASN A 237 -17.95 8.36 0.93
N ASP A 238 -18.75 7.85 -0.01
CA ASP A 238 -19.14 8.57 -1.24
C ASP A 238 -20.56 9.18 -1.18
N LYS A 239 -21.13 9.33 0.03
CA LYS A 239 -22.56 9.69 0.23
C LYS A 239 -22.77 11.01 0.96
N GLY A 240 -21.70 11.66 1.40
CA GLY A 240 -21.77 12.87 2.22
C GLY A 240 -22.34 14.07 1.49
N ASN A 241 -22.26 14.15 0.16
CA ASN A 241 -22.84 15.23 -0.65
C ASN A 241 -23.04 14.78 -2.11
N ILE A 242 -23.34 15.72 -3.01
CA ILE A 242 -23.44 15.47 -4.45
C ILE A 242 -22.02 15.33 -5.01
N HIS A 243 -21.78 14.30 -5.81
CA HIS A 243 -20.54 14.12 -6.54
C HIS A 243 -20.32 15.28 -7.50
N SER A 244 -19.23 15.99 -7.36
CA SER A 244 -18.90 17.14 -8.18
C SER A 244 -17.67 16.92 -9.05
N GLU A 245 -16.80 15.97 -8.70
CA GLU A 245 -15.70 15.54 -9.57
C GLU A 245 -16.23 14.74 -10.76
N THR A 246 -16.93 13.65 -10.52
CA THR A 246 -17.46 12.77 -11.56
C THR A 246 -18.80 13.22 -12.13
N GLN A 247 -19.58 14.04 -11.41
CA GLN A 247 -20.96 14.39 -11.70
C GLN A 247 -21.90 13.17 -11.81
N ALA A 248 -21.44 12.00 -11.40
CA ALA A 248 -22.20 10.76 -11.40
C ALA A 248 -23.05 10.61 -10.13
N ASP A 249 -23.93 9.60 -10.12
CA ASP A 249 -24.64 9.22 -8.91
C ASP A 249 -23.72 8.41 -7.97
N ALA A 250 -23.91 8.59 -6.67
CA ALA A 250 -23.18 7.91 -5.65
C ALA A 250 -23.43 6.40 -5.63
N LEU A 251 -22.39 5.62 -5.29
CA LEU A 251 -22.46 4.17 -5.13
C LEU A 251 -23.11 3.79 -3.77
N GLY A 252 -22.86 4.57 -2.73
CA GLY A 252 -23.29 4.27 -1.36
C GLY A 252 -22.29 3.40 -0.62
N LEU A 253 -21.02 3.70 -0.79
CA LEU A 253 -19.91 2.97 -0.19
C LEU A 253 -19.42 3.65 1.09
N GLU A 254 -19.11 2.82 2.08
CA GLU A 254 -18.29 3.17 3.24
C GLU A 254 -16.94 2.49 3.10
N ILE A 255 -15.86 3.22 3.37
CA ILE A 255 -14.51 2.72 3.22
C ILE A 255 -13.75 2.93 4.52
N HIS A 256 -13.30 1.83 5.14
CA HIS A 256 -12.35 1.85 6.23
C HIS A 256 -10.96 1.72 5.65
N ALA A 257 -10.09 2.66 5.94
CA ALA A 257 -8.77 2.71 5.36
C ALA A 257 -7.66 2.71 6.41
N GLN A 258 -6.56 2.08 6.05
CA GLN A 258 -5.30 2.11 6.79
C GLN A 258 -4.18 2.53 5.85
N ALA A 259 -3.30 3.42 6.31
CA ALA A 259 -2.00 3.67 5.71
C ALA A 259 -0.92 3.32 6.72
N PHE A 260 0.06 2.50 6.35
CA PHE A 260 1.07 2.03 7.29
C PHE A 260 2.46 1.86 6.65
N GLY A 261 3.47 1.81 7.49
CA GLY A 261 4.85 1.61 7.10
C GLY A 261 5.65 0.89 8.17
N PHE A 262 6.79 0.37 7.78
CA PHE A 262 7.70 -0.36 8.64
C PHE A 262 9.06 0.31 8.68
N THR A 263 9.70 0.27 9.85
CA THR A 263 11.11 0.59 10.00
C THR A 263 11.91 -0.70 9.87
N SER A 264 12.78 -0.78 8.87
CA SER A 264 13.60 -1.96 8.64
C SER A 264 14.98 -1.56 8.13
N ASP A 265 15.89 -2.52 8.06
CA ASP A 265 17.24 -2.37 7.51
C ASP A 265 17.35 -2.81 6.04
N ASN A 266 16.22 -3.13 5.41
CA ASN A 266 16.11 -3.51 4.02
C ASN A 266 15.22 -2.53 3.22
N GLU A 267 14.87 -2.90 1.98
CA GLU A 267 14.06 -2.11 1.05
C GLU A 267 12.65 -1.78 1.55
N VAL A 268 12.10 -2.54 2.49
CA VAL A 268 10.78 -2.27 3.10
C VAL A 268 10.77 -0.91 3.82
N ASN A 269 11.93 -0.42 4.23
CA ASN A 269 12.09 0.93 4.81
C ASN A 269 11.80 2.06 3.81
N ASP A 270 11.72 1.76 2.53
CA ASP A 270 11.46 2.69 1.42
C ASP A 270 10.03 2.52 0.84
N MET A 271 9.15 1.80 1.55
CA MET A 271 7.80 1.44 1.10
C MET A 271 6.71 1.99 2.01
N THR A 272 5.53 2.17 1.45
CA THR A 272 4.30 2.46 2.19
C THR A 272 3.16 1.59 1.69
N PHE A 273 2.23 1.23 2.59
CA PHE A 273 1.16 0.29 2.30
C PHE A 273 -0.20 0.90 2.65
N TYR A 274 -1.23 0.50 1.92
CA TYR A 274 -2.59 1.01 2.06
C TYR A 274 -3.58 -0.14 1.98
N ASN A 275 -4.41 -0.27 3.01
CA ASN A 275 -5.48 -1.26 3.02
C ASN A 275 -6.83 -0.54 3.02
N TYR A 276 -7.74 -1.00 2.16
CA TYR A 276 -9.10 -0.47 2.02
C TYR A 276 -10.10 -1.58 2.23
N THR A 277 -10.96 -1.46 3.24
CA THR A 277 -12.13 -2.30 3.40
C THR A 277 -13.34 -1.54 2.86
N ILE A 278 -13.86 -2.00 1.73
CA ILE A 278 -14.96 -1.35 0.99
C ILE A 278 -16.26 -2.07 1.31
N ILE A 279 -17.24 -1.33 1.80
CA ILE A 279 -18.52 -1.86 2.26
C ILE A 279 -19.64 -1.21 1.46
N ASN A 280 -20.48 -2.00 0.80
CA ASN A 280 -21.67 -1.50 0.14
C ASN A 280 -22.80 -1.28 1.16
N ARG A 281 -22.98 -0.04 1.60
CA ARG A 281 -24.08 0.35 2.51
C ARG A 281 -25.37 0.69 1.76
N SER A 282 -25.35 0.66 0.41
CA SER A 282 -26.56 0.90 -0.38
C SER A 282 -27.48 -0.32 -0.40
N THR A 283 -28.72 -0.11 -0.82
CA THR A 283 -29.72 -1.18 -0.96
C THR A 283 -29.70 -1.86 -2.33
N LEU A 284 -28.76 -1.47 -3.21
CA LEU A 284 -28.65 -1.97 -4.57
C LEU A 284 -27.30 -2.70 -4.77
N PRO A 285 -27.30 -3.81 -5.51
CA PRO A 285 -26.04 -4.41 -5.95
C PRO A 285 -25.35 -3.49 -6.95
N LEU A 286 -24.03 -3.47 -6.89
CA LEU A 286 -23.16 -2.86 -7.88
C LEU A 286 -22.55 -4.00 -8.71
N ASN A 287 -22.81 -3.98 -10.01
CA ASN A 287 -22.29 -4.94 -10.97
C ASN A 287 -21.20 -4.26 -11.81
N ASP A 288 -20.39 -5.04 -12.49
CA ASP A 288 -19.29 -4.55 -13.31
C ASP A 288 -18.50 -3.47 -12.56
N THR A 289 -18.23 -3.73 -11.27
CA THR A 289 -17.54 -2.78 -10.40
C THR A 289 -16.04 -2.91 -10.63
N TYR A 290 -15.37 -1.78 -10.70
CA TYR A 290 -13.92 -1.66 -10.78
C TYR A 290 -13.43 -0.77 -9.64
N PHE A 291 -12.36 -1.21 -8.99
CA PHE A 291 -11.53 -0.40 -8.12
C PHE A 291 -10.30 0.04 -8.91
N GLY A 292 -9.89 1.29 -8.77
CA GLY A 292 -8.68 1.81 -9.40
C GLY A 292 -7.86 2.69 -8.46
N GLN A 293 -6.54 2.53 -8.52
CA GLN A 293 -5.59 3.45 -7.93
C GLN A 293 -5.10 4.41 -9.02
N TRP A 294 -5.52 5.65 -8.94
CA TRP A 294 -5.03 6.72 -9.80
C TRP A 294 -3.74 7.30 -9.22
N VAL A 295 -2.80 7.60 -10.10
CA VAL A 295 -1.46 8.09 -9.76
C VAL A 295 -1.05 9.21 -10.69
N ASP A 296 -0.65 10.32 -10.10
CA ASP A 296 0.11 11.39 -10.73
C ASP A 296 1.55 11.29 -10.23
N ALA A 297 2.43 10.81 -11.09
CA ALA A 297 3.80 10.49 -10.73
C ALA A 297 4.72 11.62 -11.20
N ASP A 298 5.12 12.49 -10.29
CA ASP A 298 6.18 13.46 -10.52
C ASP A 298 7.50 12.92 -9.93
N LEU A 299 8.21 12.08 -10.70
CA LEU A 299 9.45 11.45 -10.24
C LEU A 299 10.62 12.42 -10.34
N GLY A 300 10.81 13.24 -9.32
CA GLY A 300 11.79 14.32 -9.32
C GLY A 300 11.41 15.46 -10.26
N TYR A 301 11.91 15.46 -11.49
CA TYR A 301 11.55 16.43 -12.52
C TYR A 301 10.48 15.85 -13.46
N TYR A 302 9.24 16.22 -13.25
CA TYR A 302 8.02 15.64 -13.85
C TYR A 302 7.90 15.69 -15.39
N LEU A 303 8.78 16.39 -16.11
CA LEU A 303 8.69 16.54 -17.57
C LEU A 303 9.53 15.54 -18.36
N ASP A 304 10.27 14.67 -17.69
CA ASP A 304 11.13 13.66 -18.31
C ASP A 304 10.75 12.22 -17.92
N ASP A 305 9.52 12.04 -17.47
CA ASP A 305 8.99 10.75 -17.00
C ASP A 305 8.37 9.90 -18.12
N TYR A 306 8.48 8.60 -17.93
CA TYR A 306 7.75 7.54 -18.62
C TYR A 306 7.00 6.66 -17.61
N VAL A 307 5.94 6.01 -18.07
CA VAL A 307 5.22 5.00 -17.29
C VAL A 307 5.19 3.65 -17.99
N GLY A 308 4.92 2.60 -17.23
CA GLY A 308 4.75 1.25 -17.73
C GLY A 308 4.14 0.35 -16.66
N CYS A 309 3.96 -0.91 -17.00
CA CYS A 309 3.51 -1.90 -16.02
C CYS A 309 4.23 -3.24 -16.18
N ASP A 310 4.14 -4.06 -15.15
CA ASP A 310 4.45 -5.48 -15.20
C ASP A 310 3.17 -6.26 -14.87
N VAL A 311 2.64 -6.93 -15.87
CA VAL A 311 1.33 -7.62 -15.80
C VAL A 311 1.37 -8.78 -14.81
N ASN A 312 2.49 -9.49 -14.76
CA ASN A 312 2.64 -10.66 -13.90
C ASN A 312 2.81 -10.30 -12.42
N LEU A 313 3.29 -9.08 -12.15
CA LEU A 313 3.44 -8.57 -10.79
C LEU A 313 2.22 -7.79 -10.30
N GLY A 314 1.31 -7.35 -11.20
CA GLY A 314 0.25 -6.40 -10.81
C GLY A 314 0.75 -4.96 -10.64
N LEU A 315 2.00 -4.68 -11.06
CA LEU A 315 2.74 -3.47 -10.77
C LEU A 315 2.60 -2.44 -11.89
N GLY A 316 2.09 -1.24 -11.58
CA GLY A 316 2.22 -0.04 -12.41
C GLY A 316 3.39 0.81 -11.92
N PHE A 317 4.19 1.40 -12.81
CA PHE A 317 5.38 2.15 -12.39
C PHE A 317 5.70 3.35 -13.27
N CYS A 318 6.42 4.30 -12.66
CA CYS A 318 7.01 5.47 -13.32
C CYS A 318 8.54 5.40 -13.23
N TYR A 319 9.20 5.87 -14.29
CA TYR A 319 10.66 5.91 -14.40
C TYR A 319 11.10 7.07 -15.28
N ASN A 320 12.29 7.60 -15.03
CA ASN A 320 12.88 8.69 -15.81
C ASN A 320 13.18 8.27 -17.27
N GLY A 321 13.07 9.20 -18.19
CA GLY A 321 13.28 8.97 -19.63
C GLY A 321 14.70 8.58 -20.02
N ASP A 322 15.70 8.97 -19.22
CA ASP A 322 17.12 8.63 -19.44
C ASP A 322 17.87 8.40 -18.12
N ALA A 323 19.20 8.43 -18.14
CA ALA A 323 20.03 8.08 -16.98
C ALA A 323 20.29 9.25 -16.01
N GLU A 324 19.73 10.43 -16.24
CA GLU A 324 19.86 11.60 -15.38
C GLU A 324 18.52 12.31 -15.25
N ASP A 325 18.01 12.43 -14.06
CA ASP A 325 16.80 13.20 -13.71
C ASP A 325 17.23 14.64 -13.39
N GLU A 326 16.84 15.57 -14.24
CA GLU A 326 17.40 16.92 -14.27
C GLU A 326 16.74 17.88 -13.29
N GLY A 327 17.38 19.02 -13.14
CA GLY A 327 16.82 20.15 -12.41
C GLY A 327 17.00 20.10 -10.91
N ALA A 328 16.42 21.09 -10.23
CA ALA A 328 16.56 21.24 -8.77
C ALA A 328 15.77 20.19 -7.99
N ASN A 329 14.66 19.71 -8.57
CA ASN A 329 13.80 18.69 -7.99
C ASN A 329 14.24 17.27 -8.37
N GLY A 330 15.01 17.12 -9.46
CA GLY A 330 15.46 15.86 -9.97
C GLY A 330 16.43 15.11 -9.04
N TYR A 331 16.45 13.79 -9.14
CA TYR A 331 17.32 12.91 -8.38
C TYR A 331 18.76 12.87 -8.92
N GLY A 332 19.02 13.39 -10.12
CA GLY A 332 20.31 13.34 -10.76
C GLY A 332 20.62 11.99 -11.41
N PHE A 333 21.93 11.66 -11.55
CA PHE A 333 22.36 10.41 -12.16
C PHE A 333 21.84 9.15 -11.42
N ASN A 334 21.54 8.11 -12.21
CA ASN A 334 20.88 6.91 -11.76
C ASN A 334 19.57 7.24 -11.03
N PRO A 335 18.57 7.77 -11.77
CA PRO A 335 17.29 8.10 -11.19
C PRO A 335 16.58 6.85 -10.65
N PRO A 336 15.73 7.01 -9.61
CA PRO A 336 14.94 5.90 -9.10
C PRO A 336 13.85 5.45 -10.09
N ALA A 337 13.16 4.39 -9.73
CA ALA A 337 11.84 4.04 -10.24
C ALA A 337 10.88 3.91 -9.06
N ILE A 338 9.63 4.26 -9.27
CA ILE A 338 8.57 4.13 -8.27
C ILE A 338 7.40 3.35 -8.86
N GLY A 339 6.84 2.43 -8.09
CA GLY A 339 5.73 1.60 -8.51
C GLY A 339 4.60 1.60 -7.49
N VAL A 340 3.42 1.33 -7.98
CA VAL A 340 2.23 1.06 -7.16
C VAL A 340 1.73 -0.33 -7.55
N ASP A 341 1.53 -1.17 -6.55
CA ASP A 341 1.12 -2.56 -6.74
C ASP A 341 -0.19 -2.87 -6.03
N PHE A 342 -0.96 -3.83 -6.58
CA PHE A 342 -2.08 -4.49 -5.93
C PHE A 342 -1.61 -5.80 -5.30
N PHE A 343 -1.12 -5.75 -4.05
CA PHE A 343 -0.78 -6.98 -3.30
C PHE A 343 -1.99 -7.86 -3.05
N GLN A 344 -3.16 -7.23 -2.94
CA GLN A 344 -4.45 -7.91 -2.85
C GLN A 344 -5.50 -7.07 -3.56
N GLY A 345 -6.11 -7.65 -4.57
CA GLY A 345 -7.26 -7.06 -5.23
C GLY A 345 -8.60 -7.50 -4.63
N PRO A 346 -9.71 -7.05 -5.20
CA PRO A 346 -11.04 -7.47 -4.78
C PRO A 346 -11.29 -8.96 -5.07
N LEU A 347 -12.19 -9.57 -4.30
CA LEU A 347 -12.68 -10.93 -4.59
C LEU A 347 -13.40 -10.94 -5.95
N ALA A 348 -13.07 -11.94 -6.77
CA ALA A 348 -13.74 -12.21 -8.04
C ALA A 348 -15.17 -12.70 -7.84
N ASP A 349 -16.01 -12.55 -8.87
CA ASP A 349 -17.33 -13.16 -8.89
C ASP A 349 -17.19 -14.67 -9.08
N PRO A 350 -17.83 -15.51 -8.25
CA PRO A 350 -17.71 -16.95 -8.39
C PRO A 350 -18.30 -17.43 -9.73
N PHE A 351 -17.58 -18.29 -10.44
CA PHE A 351 -17.99 -18.89 -11.71
C PHE A 351 -18.10 -17.90 -12.88
N ASP A 352 -17.23 -16.90 -12.92
CA ASP A 352 -17.14 -15.98 -14.05
C ASP A 352 -16.34 -16.54 -15.24
N GLY A 353 -15.63 -17.65 -15.03
CA GLY A 353 -14.85 -18.37 -16.04
C GLY A 353 -13.52 -17.73 -16.39
N ILE A 354 -13.01 -16.86 -15.52
CA ILE A 354 -11.75 -16.14 -15.67
C ILE A 354 -10.76 -16.67 -14.60
N ASP A 355 -9.51 -16.78 -14.93
CA ASP A 355 -8.38 -16.93 -14.02
C ASP A 355 -7.95 -15.50 -13.61
N ASN A 356 -8.54 -15.00 -12.50
CA ASN A 356 -8.45 -13.58 -12.13
C ASN A 356 -7.12 -13.22 -11.45
N ASP A 357 -6.47 -14.19 -10.80
CA ASP A 357 -5.15 -14.01 -10.16
C ASP A 357 -3.98 -14.56 -10.99
N ARG A 358 -4.30 -15.20 -12.13
CA ARG A 358 -3.36 -15.75 -13.10
C ARG A 358 -2.45 -16.85 -12.54
N ASP A 359 -2.95 -17.64 -11.57
CA ASP A 359 -2.21 -18.78 -11.01
C ASP A 359 -2.33 -20.06 -11.86
N GLY A 360 -3.22 -20.06 -12.87
CA GLY A 360 -3.50 -21.17 -13.79
C GLY A 360 -4.71 -22.00 -13.40
N THR A 361 -5.40 -21.64 -12.31
CA THR A 361 -6.68 -22.22 -11.89
C THR A 361 -7.81 -21.23 -12.24
N ILE A 362 -9.01 -21.70 -12.49
CA ILE A 362 -10.14 -20.85 -12.86
C ILE A 362 -11.25 -21.07 -11.82
N ASP A 363 -11.86 -19.99 -11.35
CA ASP A 363 -13.02 -20.04 -10.45
C ASP A 363 -12.75 -20.74 -9.10
N GLU A 364 -11.56 -20.66 -8.52
CA GLU A 364 -11.32 -21.20 -7.19
C GLU A 364 -11.95 -20.35 -6.07
N ALA A 365 -12.17 -20.98 -4.93
CA ALA A 365 -12.85 -20.35 -3.82
C ALA A 365 -11.96 -19.27 -3.16
N GLY A 366 -12.40 -18.02 -3.21
CA GLY A 366 -11.66 -16.90 -2.64
C GLY A 366 -10.66 -16.24 -3.59
N GLU A 367 -10.78 -16.57 -4.89
CA GLU A 367 -9.98 -15.96 -5.97
C GLU A 367 -10.05 -14.43 -5.93
N GLN A 368 -8.92 -13.79 -6.10
CA GLN A 368 -8.79 -12.34 -6.06
C GLN A 368 -8.41 -11.80 -7.43
N ILE A 369 -8.91 -10.61 -7.75
CA ILE A 369 -8.61 -9.98 -9.03
C ILE A 369 -7.33 -9.15 -8.84
N ILE A 370 -6.22 -9.59 -9.42
CA ILE A 370 -5.03 -8.74 -9.55
C ILE A 370 -5.27 -7.65 -10.58
N MET A 371 -4.28 -6.77 -10.84
CA MET A 371 -4.44 -5.70 -11.83
C MET A 371 -5.02 -6.22 -13.15
N SER A 372 -6.24 -5.83 -13.50
CA SER A 372 -6.92 -6.25 -14.72
C SER A 372 -6.75 -5.26 -15.87
N LYS A 373 -6.48 -3.98 -15.57
CA LYS A 373 -6.23 -2.93 -16.55
C LYS A 373 -5.13 -1.99 -16.08
N PHE A 374 -4.34 -1.51 -17.03
CA PHE A 374 -3.40 -0.41 -16.82
C PHE A 374 -3.56 0.62 -17.95
N VAL A 375 -3.88 1.85 -17.58
CA VAL A 375 -4.13 2.97 -18.53
C VAL A 375 -3.19 4.12 -18.15
N TYR A 376 -2.45 4.65 -19.11
CA TYR A 376 -1.80 5.94 -18.94
C TYR A 376 -2.62 7.04 -19.60
N TYR A 377 -2.39 8.29 -19.20
CA TYR A 377 -2.91 9.41 -19.95
C TYR A 377 -2.07 10.68 -19.78
N ASN A 378 -2.18 11.58 -20.74
CA ASN A 378 -1.45 12.84 -20.78
C ASN A 378 -2.19 13.94 -20.01
N ASN A 379 -1.46 14.91 -19.49
CA ASN A 379 -2.04 16.08 -18.87
C ASN A 379 -2.56 17.07 -19.93
N ASP A 380 -3.54 16.65 -20.70
CA ASP A 380 -4.16 17.47 -21.76
C ASP A 380 -5.65 17.16 -21.94
N GLY A 381 -6.31 17.82 -22.89
CA GLY A 381 -7.73 17.63 -23.19
C GLY A 381 -8.02 16.67 -24.36
N THR A 382 -7.04 15.91 -24.84
CA THR A 382 -7.21 14.94 -25.94
C THR A 382 -8.09 13.76 -25.53
N VAL A 383 -8.34 12.84 -26.48
CA VAL A 383 -9.04 11.57 -26.23
C VAL A 383 -8.31 10.73 -25.20
N GLN A 384 -6.97 10.81 -25.20
CA GLN A 384 -6.05 10.12 -24.27
C GLN A 384 -5.53 11.06 -23.17
N GLY A 385 -6.27 12.08 -22.83
CA GLY A 385 -5.93 13.07 -21.80
C GLY A 385 -6.85 13.02 -20.60
N ASN A 386 -6.84 14.08 -19.79
CA ASN A 386 -7.60 14.18 -18.56
C ASN A 386 -9.09 13.83 -18.76
N PRO A 387 -9.68 12.97 -17.91
CA PRO A 387 -11.11 12.66 -17.98
C PRO A 387 -11.95 13.89 -17.63
N ASN A 388 -13.17 13.98 -18.16
CA ASN A 388 -14.06 15.13 -17.96
C ASN A 388 -15.19 14.86 -16.96
N ASP A 389 -15.63 13.62 -16.85
CA ASP A 389 -16.77 13.21 -16.02
C ASP A 389 -16.69 11.73 -15.63
N GLY A 390 -17.69 11.24 -14.91
CA GLY A 390 -17.76 9.85 -14.47
C GLY A 390 -17.80 8.82 -15.59
N THR A 391 -18.25 9.18 -16.79
CA THR A 391 -18.24 8.28 -17.95
C THR A 391 -16.81 8.04 -18.43
N ASP A 392 -16.03 9.12 -18.56
CA ASP A 392 -14.63 9.03 -18.95
C ASP A 392 -13.82 8.26 -17.91
N ILE A 393 -14.04 8.53 -16.61
CA ILE A 393 -13.39 7.85 -15.49
C ILE A 393 -13.71 6.36 -15.51
N TYR A 394 -14.99 5.99 -15.68
CA TYR A 394 -15.38 4.58 -15.73
C TYR A 394 -14.88 3.89 -17.01
N ASN A 395 -14.74 4.61 -18.11
CA ASN A 395 -14.10 4.11 -19.31
C ASN A 395 -12.62 3.76 -19.03
N TYR A 396 -11.88 4.66 -18.39
CA TYR A 396 -10.48 4.41 -18.06
C TYR A 396 -10.31 3.22 -17.08
N LEU A 397 -11.18 3.09 -16.09
CA LEU A 397 -11.21 1.91 -15.21
C LEU A 397 -11.34 0.59 -15.97
N ARG A 398 -11.98 0.60 -17.15
CA ARG A 398 -12.20 -0.57 -18.00
C ARG A 398 -11.22 -0.71 -19.17
N GLY A 399 -10.24 0.17 -19.30
CA GLY A 399 -9.31 0.18 -20.43
C GLY A 399 -9.94 0.68 -21.74
N ILE A 400 -10.79 1.69 -21.65
CA ILE A 400 -11.49 2.29 -22.78
C ILE A 400 -11.17 3.79 -22.81
N TRP A 401 -10.89 4.33 -23.99
CA TRP A 401 -10.64 5.77 -24.17
C TRP A 401 -11.92 6.61 -24.07
N LYS A 402 -11.77 7.93 -23.91
CA LYS A 402 -12.88 8.88 -23.76
C LYS A 402 -13.89 8.87 -24.93
N ASP A 403 -13.47 8.47 -26.12
CA ASP A 403 -14.32 8.30 -27.30
C ASP A 403 -15.03 6.94 -27.40
N ASN A 404 -14.97 6.14 -26.35
CA ASN A 404 -15.51 4.77 -26.26
C ASN A 404 -14.80 3.75 -27.16
N VAL A 405 -13.56 4.02 -27.57
CA VAL A 405 -12.72 3.05 -28.28
C VAL A 405 -11.89 2.26 -27.27
N PRO A 406 -11.89 0.91 -27.29
CA PRO A 406 -11.00 0.11 -26.45
C PRO A 406 -9.52 0.44 -26.70
N MET A 407 -8.68 0.27 -25.68
CA MET A 407 -7.23 0.32 -25.86
C MET A 407 -6.78 -0.75 -26.86
N THR A 408 -5.77 -0.42 -27.65
CA THR A 408 -5.17 -1.34 -28.63
C THR A 408 -3.67 -1.44 -28.45
N PHE A 409 -3.11 -2.62 -28.72
CA PHE A 409 -1.68 -2.88 -28.58
C PHE A 409 -0.84 -2.08 -29.57
N GLY A 410 0.27 -1.55 -29.09
CA GLY A 410 1.25 -0.83 -29.90
C GLY A 410 0.99 0.67 -30.04
N GLY A 411 2.03 1.40 -30.48
CA GLY A 411 1.98 2.85 -30.66
C GLY A 411 1.54 3.60 -29.41
N ASP A 412 0.58 4.52 -29.57
CA ASP A 412 0.00 5.30 -28.50
C ASP A 412 -1.19 4.61 -27.81
N GLY A 413 -1.51 3.36 -28.16
CA GLY A 413 -2.60 2.60 -27.56
C GLY A 413 -4.01 2.91 -28.06
N HIS A 414 -4.16 3.76 -29.09
CA HIS A 414 -5.44 4.06 -29.73
C HIS A 414 -5.49 3.53 -31.16
N GLY A 415 -6.53 2.78 -31.53
CA GLY A 415 -6.63 2.10 -32.82
C GLY A 415 -6.56 3.01 -34.06
N ALA A 416 -6.79 4.29 -33.90
CA ALA A 416 -6.58 5.31 -34.94
C ALA A 416 -5.21 5.99 -34.87
N GLY A 417 -4.40 5.68 -33.84
CA GLY A 417 -3.10 6.28 -33.58
C GLY A 417 -1.97 5.71 -34.44
N THR A 418 -0.85 6.40 -34.44
CA THR A 418 0.33 5.98 -35.21
C THR A 418 1.03 4.79 -34.52
N GLY A 419 1.23 3.71 -35.25
CA GLY A 419 1.95 2.53 -34.75
C GLY A 419 1.09 1.56 -33.92
N SER A 420 -0.16 1.89 -33.62
CA SER A 420 -1.09 0.98 -32.95
C SER A 420 -1.60 -0.10 -33.91
N THR A 421 -1.93 -1.27 -33.34
CA THR A 421 -2.60 -2.36 -34.04
C THR A 421 -4.13 -2.19 -33.93
N THR A 422 -4.90 -3.19 -34.38
CA THR A 422 -6.34 -3.30 -34.16
C THR A 422 -6.66 -4.29 -33.02
N ASP A 423 -5.64 -4.86 -32.41
CA ASP A 423 -5.81 -5.88 -31.37
C ASP A 423 -6.05 -5.18 -30.03
N GLU A 424 -7.19 -5.46 -29.41
CA GLU A 424 -7.55 -4.90 -28.10
C GLU A 424 -6.56 -5.40 -27.04
N CYS A 425 -6.19 -4.52 -26.09
CA CYS A 425 -5.30 -4.86 -24.98
C CYS A 425 -5.87 -4.33 -23.65
N ASN A 426 -5.36 -4.90 -22.56
CA ASN A 426 -5.74 -4.50 -21.21
C ASN A 426 -4.70 -3.62 -20.53
N PHE A 427 -3.46 -3.63 -21.05
CA PHE A 427 -2.32 -3.03 -20.38
C PHE A 427 -1.53 -2.15 -21.36
N MET A 428 -1.35 -0.89 -21.01
CA MET A 428 -0.47 0.03 -21.73
C MET A 428 0.98 -0.19 -21.28
N PHE A 429 1.89 -0.26 -22.24
CA PHE A 429 3.33 -0.35 -22.01
C PHE A 429 3.78 -1.49 -21.06
N PRO A 430 3.32 -2.74 -21.27
CA PRO A 430 3.65 -3.86 -20.39
C PRO A 430 5.08 -4.38 -20.58
N GLY A 431 5.89 -3.78 -21.44
CA GLY A 431 7.15 -4.34 -21.84
C GLY A 431 6.96 -5.68 -22.59
N THR A 432 7.44 -6.76 -22.00
CA THR A 432 7.25 -8.14 -22.50
C THR A 432 6.44 -9.00 -21.54
N SER A 433 5.79 -8.42 -20.54
CA SER A 433 5.11 -9.14 -19.45
C SER A 433 3.66 -9.50 -19.76
N ASP A 434 3.08 -9.07 -20.89
CA ASP A 434 1.71 -9.38 -21.28
C ASP A 434 1.66 -10.69 -22.10
N ASP A 435 1.10 -11.73 -21.49
CA ASP A 435 0.95 -13.05 -22.13
C ASP A 435 -0.05 -13.06 -23.30
N GLN A 436 -0.88 -12.03 -23.44
CA GLN A 436 -1.74 -11.85 -24.62
C GLN A 436 -0.89 -11.55 -25.87
N PHE A 437 0.30 -10.94 -25.71
CA PHE A 437 1.20 -10.57 -26.81
C PHE A 437 2.60 -11.15 -26.61
N PRO A 438 2.78 -12.45 -26.58
CA PRO A 438 4.02 -13.10 -26.19
C PRO A 438 5.18 -12.75 -27.12
N GLY A 439 6.31 -12.34 -26.55
CA GLY A 439 7.52 -12.00 -27.26
C GLY A 439 7.48 -10.66 -28.01
N GLN A 440 6.44 -9.85 -27.79
CA GLN A 440 6.36 -8.48 -28.30
C GLN A 440 6.69 -7.50 -27.17
N GLU A 441 7.66 -6.63 -27.40
CA GLU A 441 8.02 -5.58 -26.45
C GLU A 441 7.27 -4.28 -26.79
N TRP A 442 6.57 -3.74 -25.81
CA TRP A 442 5.88 -2.46 -25.94
C TRP A 442 6.06 -1.60 -24.69
N THR A 443 6.87 -0.57 -24.83
CA THR A 443 7.15 0.46 -23.80
C THR A 443 6.90 1.84 -24.40
N GLU A 444 6.87 2.88 -23.59
CA GLU A 444 6.80 4.26 -24.11
C GLU A 444 8.00 4.57 -25.03
N GLN A 445 9.19 4.06 -24.71
CA GLN A 445 10.38 4.23 -25.52
C GLN A 445 10.25 3.53 -26.88
N THR A 446 9.77 2.28 -26.93
CA THR A 446 9.58 1.56 -28.20
C THR A 446 8.42 2.13 -29.00
N ALA A 447 7.43 2.73 -28.38
CA ALA A 447 6.35 3.49 -29.02
C ALA A 447 6.85 4.80 -29.62
N GLY A 448 8.02 5.30 -29.20
CA GLY A 448 8.58 6.58 -29.65
C GLY A 448 7.95 7.79 -28.98
N ASN A 449 7.36 7.60 -27.81
CA ASN A 449 6.83 8.69 -26.98
C ASN A 449 7.98 9.59 -26.52
N VAL A 450 7.68 10.87 -26.31
CA VAL A 450 8.58 11.80 -25.66
C VAL A 450 8.27 11.79 -24.16
N PRO A 451 9.27 11.72 -23.28
CA PRO A 451 9.04 11.84 -21.85
C PRO A 451 8.26 13.11 -21.51
N ALA A 452 7.36 13.04 -20.55
CA ALA A 452 6.53 14.18 -20.16
C ALA A 452 5.81 13.90 -18.82
N ASP A 453 5.04 14.89 -18.37
CA ASP A 453 4.15 14.80 -17.21
C ASP A 453 3.08 13.71 -17.43
N ARG A 454 3.20 12.59 -16.69
CA ARG A 454 2.41 11.37 -16.88
C ARG A 454 1.50 11.09 -15.71
N ARG A 455 0.30 10.57 -16.06
CA ARG A 455 -0.62 9.94 -15.10
C ARG A 455 -0.86 8.51 -15.53
N PHE A 456 -1.10 7.66 -14.53
CA PHE A 456 -1.59 6.32 -14.81
C PHE A 456 -2.72 5.92 -13.86
N LEU A 457 -3.49 4.96 -14.32
CA LEU A 457 -4.53 4.30 -13.54
C LEU A 457 -4.34 2.80 -13.68
N GLN A 458 -4.20 2.12 -12.58
CA GLN A 458 -4.33 0.69 -12.55
C GLN A 458 -5.63 0.31 -11.87
N SER A 459 -6.31 -0.71 -12.39
CA SER A 459 -7.62 -1.12 -11.87
C SER A 459 -7.76 -2.63 -11.80
N ALA A 460 -8.57 -3.07 -10.85
CA ALA A 460 -9.00 -4.45 -10.63
C ALA A 460 -10.51 -4.54 -10.76
N GLY A 461 -10.98 -5.52 -11.52
CA GLY A 461 -12.38 -5.76 -11.85
C GLY A 461 -12.55 -6.45 -13.21
N PRO A 462 -13.81 -6.79 -13.62
CA PRO A 462 -15.05 -6.48 -12.91
C PRO A 462 -15.34 -7.41 -11.73
N PHE A 463 -16.08 -6.94 -10.75
CA PHE A 463 -16.66 -7.72 -9.67
C PHE A 463 -18.04 -7.19 -9.27
N THR A 464 -18.83 -8.02 -8.56
CA THR A 464 -20.13 -7.65 -8.04
C THR A 464 -20.09 -7.40 -6.55
N LEU A 465 -20.53 -6.22 -6.09
CA LEU A 465 -20.62 -5.89 -4.67
C LEU A 465 -22.09 -5.83 -4.23
N GLN A 466 -22.58 -6.88 -3.58
CA GLN A 466 -23.95 -6.97 -3.08
C GLN A 466 -24.19 -5.99 -1.92
N PRO A 467 -25.44 -5.59 -1.62
CA PRO A 467 -25.76 -4.82 -0.42
C PRO A 467 -25.24 -5.49 0.86
N GLY A 468 -24.50 -4.77 1.67
CA GLY A 468 -23.85 -5.26 2.88
C GLY A 468 -22.59 -6.11 2.65
N ALA A 469 -22.21 -6.37 1.39
CA ALA A 469 -20.96 -7.07 1.10
C ALA A 469 -19.75 -6.20 1.39
N VAL A 470 -18.67 -6.88 1.78
CA VAL A 470 -17.38 -6.30 2.12
C VAL A 470 -16.34 -6.87 1.17
N ASN A 471 -15.46 -6.00 0.69
CA ASN A 471 -14.30 -6.40 -0.08
C ASN A 471 -13.05 -5.67 0.44
N SER A 472 -11.93 -6.35 0.51
CA SER A 472 -10.68 -5.78 1.02
C SER A 472 -9.65 -5.72 -0.09
N ILE A 473 -8.96 -4.59 -0.19
CA ILE A 473 -7.95 -4.32 -1.21
C ILE A 473 -6.71 -3.78 -0.51
N THR A 474 -5.54 -4.32 -0.83
CA THR A 474 -4.27 -3.83 -0.31
C THR A 474 -3.39 -3.39 -1.46
N THR A 475 -2.97 -2.13 -1.43
CA THR A 475 -2.00 -1.57 -2.37
C THR A 475 -0.72 -1.18 -1.64
N GLY A 476 0.38 -1.05 -2.37
CA GLY A 476 1.61 -0.53 -1.81
C GLY A 476 2.37 0.33 -2.81
N VAL A 477 3.22 1.19 -2.28
CA VAL A 477 4.16 1.98 -3.06
C VAL A 477 5.55 1.44 -2.80
N VAL A 478 6.19 0.98 -3.86
CA VAL A 478 7.55 0.43 -3.87
C VAL A 478 8.47 1.42 -4.54
N TRP A 479 9.64 1.66 -3.98
CA TRP A 479 10.64 2.57 -4.53
C TRP A 479 12.00 1.89 -4.62
N ALA A 480 12.71 2.10 -5.72
CA ALA A 480 14.04 1.52 -5.91
C ALA A 480 14.95 2.46 -6.68
N ARG A 481 16.22 2.53 -6.26
CA ARG A 481 17.26 3.31 -6.93
C ARG A 481 18.53 2.49 -7.05
N ALA A 482 18.88 2.10 -8.28
CA ALA A 482 20.13 1.39 -8.55
C ALA A 482 21.35 2.31 -8.41
N LYS A 483 22.44 1.80 -7.87
CA LYS A 483 23.70 2.54 -7.72
C LYS A 483 24.39 2.85 -9.04
N SER A 484 24.10 2.09 -10.10
CA SER A 484 24.63 2.26 -11.44
C SER A 484 23.72 1.60 -12.46
N GLY A 485 23.85 1.96 -13.73
CA GLY A 485 23.06 1.38 -14.82
C GLY A 485 21.85 2.23 -15.23
N GLY A 486 21.68 3.40 -14.64
CA GLY A 486 20.63 4.35 -14.97
C GLY A 486 19.23 3.87 -14.60
N GLN A 487 18.22 4.49 -15.20
CA GLN A 487 16.79 4.20 -14.94
C GLN A 487 16.42 2.73 -15.21
N THR A 488 17.05 2.08 -16.20
CA THR A 488 16.76 0.68 -16.51
C THR A 488 17.13 -0.26 -15.37
N ALA A 489 18.26 -0.01 -14.70
CA ALA A 489 18.66 -0.79 -13.53
C ALA A 489 17.72 -0.55 -12.35
N SER A 490 17.23 0.68 -12.16
CA SER A 490 16.25 0.99 -11.13
C SER A 490 14.91 0.29 -11.37
N ILE A 491 14.44 0.17 -12.62
CA ILE A 491 13.23 -0.61 -12.95
C ILE A 491 13.42 -2.10 -12.59
N GLN A 492 14.57 -2.67 -12.92
CA GLN A 492 14.84 -4.08 -12.59
C GLN A 492 14.88 -4.31 -11.08
N LEU A 493 15.50 -3.39 -10.34
CA LEU A 493 15.55 -3.43 -8.89
C LEU A 493 14.16 -3.25 -8.28
N LEU A 494 13.34 -2.33 -8.82
CA LEU A 494 11.96 -2.11 -8.40
C LEU A 494 11.14 -3.41 -8.48
N LYS A 495 11.23 -4.14 -9.59
CA LYS A 495 10.51 -5.42 -9.78
C LYS A 495 10.98 -6.53 -8.82
N ILE A 496 12.19 -6.42 -8.30
CA ILE A 496 12.70 -7.34 -7.29
C ILE A 496 12.12 -6.99 -5.93
N TYR A 497 12.21 -5.73 -5.53
CA TYR A 497 11.67 -5.23 -4.28
C TYR A 497 10.14 -5.41 -4.18
N ASP A 498 9.47 -5.34 -5.30
CA ASP A 498 8.03 -5.60 -5.41
C ASP A 498 7.68 -7.06 -5.07
N ARG A 499 8.44 -8.04 -5.58
CA ARG A 499 8.26 -9.46 -5.19
C ARG A 499 8.52 -9.70 -3.71
N GLU A 500 9.48 -9.00 -3.12
CA GLU A 500 9.79 -9.08 -1.70
C GLU A 500 8.67 -8.44 -0.87
N ALA A 501 8.08 -7.35 -1.35
CA ALA A 501 6.91 -6.74 -0.75
C ALA A 501 5.67 -7.63 -0.84
N GLN A 502 5.43 -8.30 -1.97
CA GLN A 502 4.36 -9.29 -2.10
C GLN A 502 4.56 -10.45 -1.14
N ALA A 503 5.78 -10.99 -1.06
CA ALA A 503 6.09 -12.06 -0.10
C ALA A 503 5.87 -11.63 1.35
N LEU A 504 6.17 -10.38 1.70
CA LEU A 504 5.89 -9.80 3.00
C LEU A 504 4.38 -9.74 3.27
N PHE A 505 3.60 -9.29 2.29
CA PHE A 505 2.13 -9.28 2.36
C PHE A 505 1.57 -10.69 2.55
N ASP A 506 1.99 -11.68 1.75
CA ASP A 506 1.54 -13.08 1.81
C ASP A 506 1.79 -13.73 3.17
N ASN A 507 2.76 -13.20 3.92
CA ASN A 507 3.09 -13.60 5.28
C ASN A 507 2.47 -12.68 6.35
N ASN A 508 1.36 -12.01 6.05
CA ASN A 508 0.67 -11.10 6.96
C ASN A 508 1.55 -10.00 7.53
N PHE A 509 2.47 -9.47 6.74
CA PHE A 509 3.42 -8.43 7.15
C PHE A 509 4.27 -8.79 8.38
N ASN A 510 4.55 -10.05 8.59
CA ASN A 510 5.48 -10.50 9.64
C ASN A 510 6.92 -10.20 9.21
N ILE A 511 7.45 -9.09 9.66
CA ILE A 511 8.86 -8.74 9.50
C ILE A 511 9.64 -9.38 10.64
N LEU A 512 10.80 -9.99 10.30
CA LEU A 512 11.81 -10.34 11.28
C LEU A 512 12.30 -9.05 11.93
N ASN A 513 12.13 -8.94 13.24
CA ASN A 513 12.73 -7.86 13.99
C ASN A 513 14.20 -8.19 14.21
N GLY A 514 15.10 -7.44 13.61
CA GLY A 514 16.52 -7.51 13.96
C GLY A 514 16.79 -7.12 15.42
N PRO A 515 18.01 -7.31 15.92
CA PRO A 515 18.36 -6.82 17.25
C PRO A 515 18.32 -5.29 17.27
N ASP A 516 17.65 -4.72 18.28
CA ASP A 516 17.56 -3.27 18.43
C ASP A 516 18.95 -2.62 18.42
N ALA A 517 19.04 -1.48 17.76
CA ALA A 517 20.25 -0.67 17.75
C ALA A 517 20.62 -0.21 19.17
N PRO A 518 21.91 -0.26 19.54
CA PRO A 518 22.31 0.18 20.87
C PRO A 518 22.22 1.71 21.00
N ASP A 519 21.91 2.17 22.20
CA ASP A 519 22.04 3.58 22.57
C ASP A 519 23.51 3.99 22.49
N LEU A 520 23.78 5.08 21.76
CA LEU A 520 25.11 5.61 21.56
C LEU A 520 25.33 6.86 22.43
N THR A 521 25.99 6.68 23.58
CA THR A 521 26.35 7.79 24.46
C THR A 521 27.71 8.38 24.07
N LEU A 522 27.74 9.69 23.87
CA LEU A 522 28.91 10.43 23.39
C LEU A 522 29.52 11.31 24.49
N ARG A 523 30.84 11.29 24.62
CA ARG A 523 31.63 12.29 25.37
C ARG A 523 32.63 12.96 24.44
N GLU A 524 32.51 14.27 24.31
CA GLU A 524 33.40 15.11 23.50
C GLU A 524 34.64 15.54 24.29
N LEU A 525 35.84 15.41 23.69
CA LEU A 525 37.12 15.87 24.19
C LEU A 525 37.81 16.72 23.10
N ASP A 526 39.04 17.23 23.38
CA ASP A 526 39.80 17.97 22.38
C ASP A 526 40.24 17.10 21.21
N LYS A 527 39.54 17.21 20.06
CA LYS A 527 39.76 16.42 18.82
C LYS A 527 39.63 14.92 19.02
N GLU A 528 38.75 14.56 19.89
CA GLU A 528 38.53 13.16 20.29
C GLU A 528 37.08 12.98 20.73
N LEU A 529 36.47 11.87 20.33
CA LEU A 529 35.13 11.45 20.73
C LEU A 529 35.24 10.08 21.41
N ILE A 530 34.67 9.94 22.60
CA ILE A 530 34.52 8.66 23.28
C ILE A 530 33.05 8.26 23.23
N PHE A 531 32.80 7.09 22.68
CA PHE A 531 31.47 6.49 22.57
C PHE A 531 31.32 5.36 23.59
N THR A 532 30.08 5.20 24.07
CA THR A 532 29.69 4.05 24.88
C THR A 532 28.38 3.53 24.35
N LEU A 533 28.31 2.21 24.09
CA LEU A 533 27.15 1.46 23.67
C LEU A 533 26.43 0.90 24.90
N SER A 534 25.10 0.95 24.90
CA SER A 534 24.27 0.33 25.92
C SER A 534 22.91 -0.04 25.32
N ASN A 535 22.28 -1.11 25.81
CA ASN A 535 20.91 -1.47 25.46
C ASN A 535 19.97 -1.04 26.58
N GLY A 536 18.90 -0.34 26.25
CA GLY A 536 17.87 0.09 27.18
C GLY A 536 17.09 -1.09 27.79
N ASP A 537 16.32 -0.80 28.83
CA ASP A 537 15.52 -1.85 29.51
C ASP A 537 14.44 -2.46 28.61
N ASN A 538 13.95 -1.73 27.61
CA ASN A 538 12.92 -2.14 26.68
C ASN A 538 13.47 -2.72 25.37
N SER A 539 14.81 -2.78 25.21
CA SER A 539 15.42 -3.33 24.00
C SER A 539 15.20 -4.85 23.92
N ASN A 540 14.84 -5.34 22.72
CA ASN A 540 14.80 -6.78 22.42
C ASN A 540 16.19 -7.44 22.53
N ASN A 541 17.27 -6.61 22.47
CA ASN A 541 18.65 -7.02 22.64
C ASN A 541 19.21 -6.69 24.02
N LYS A 542 18.37 -6.50 25.04
CA LYS A 542 18.83 -6.28 26.41
C LYS A 542 19.76 -7.41 26.89
N ASN A 543 20.93 -7.04 27.39
CA ASN A 543 21.99 -7.97 27.78
C ASN A 543 22.45 -8.89 26.63
N GLU A 544 22.33 -8.47 25.40
CA GLU A 544 22.74 -9.22 24.20
C GLU A 544 22.00 -10.56 24.07
N SER A 545 20.75 -10.59 24.49
CA SER A 545 19.92 -11.79 24.55
C SER A 545 18.98 -11.93 23.32
N TYR A 546 19.16 -11.12 22.29
CA TYR A 546 18.36 -11.23 21.08
C TYR A 546 18.43 -12.65 20.50
N SER A 547 17.26 -13.21 20.20
CA SER A 547 17.10 -14.48 19.50
C SER A 547 15.72 -14.50 18.88
N GLU A 548 15.64 -14.55 17.55
CA GLU A 548 14.39 -14.59 16.81
C GLU A 548 14.39 -15.69 15.77
N LYS A 549 13.28 -16.42 15.69
CA LYS A 549 13.14 -17.53 14.76
C LYS A 549 12.67 -16.99 13.40
N ASP A 550 13.42 -17.31 12.33
CA ASP A 550 12.99 -17.06 10.98
C ASP A 550 11.77 -17.92 10.62
N PRO A 551 10.59 -17.32 10.37
CA PRO A 551 9.38 -18.07 10.00
C PRO A 551 9.45 -18.63 8.58
N TYR A 552 10.35 -18.12 7.73
CA TYR A 552 10.47 -18.49 6.30
C TYR A 552 11.47 -19.60 6.05
N ILE A 553 12.42 -19.81 6.97
CA ILE A 553 13.37 -20.91 6.83
C ILE A 553 12.69 -22.24 7.13
N THR A 554 12.24 -22.93 6.08
CA THR A 554 11.93 -24.36 6.17
C THR A 554 13.23 -25.14 6.27
N LYS A 555 13.59 -25.55 7.48
CA LYS A 555 14.80 -26.30 7.77
C LYS A 555 14.82 -27.63 6.99
N PRO A 556 15.72 -27.84 6.01
CA PRO A 556 15.95 -29.17 5.46
C PRO A 556 16.40 -30.10 6.57
N ALA A 557 15.89 -31.34 6.58
CA ALA A 557 16.12 -32.33 7.64
C ALA A 557 17.60 -32.71 7.90
N ASN A 558 18.49 -32.29 7.01
CA ASN A 558 19.94 -32.59 7.03
C ASN A 558 20.82 -31.39 7.48
N ILE A 559 20.24 -30.23 7.83
CA ILE A 559 21.01 -29.07 8.28
C ILE A 559 20.95 -28.95 9.80
N ALA A 560 22.13 -28.88 10.43
CA ALA A 560 22.28 -28.80 11.89
C ALA A 560 22.00 -27.38 12.43
N ASN A 561 21.98 -26.34 11.59
CA ASN A 561 21.87 -24.97 12.02
C ASN A 561 20.48 -24.63 12.55
N SER A 562 20.44 -23.80 13.58
CA SER A 562 19.20 -23.23 14.13
C SER A 562 18.55 -22.32 13.09
N PRO A 563 17.21 -22.30 12.99
CA PRO A 563 16.52 -21.26 12.23
C PRO A 563 16.47 -19.91 12.99
N ASP A 564 17.09 -19.84 14.18
CA ASP A 564 17.06 -18.66 15.03
C ASP A 564 18.25 -17.75 14.71
N TYR A 565 17.95 -16.49 14.36
CA TYR A 565 18.92 -15.41 14.38
C TYR A 565 19.26 -15.05 15.82
N LYS A 566 20.53 -14.82 16.11
CA LYS A 566 21.02 -14.45 17.45
C LYS A 566 21.97 -13.30 17.31
N PHE A 567 21.97 -12.45 18.36
CA PHE A 567 22.92 -11.35 18.43
C PHE A 567 24.36 -11.82 18.18
N GLN A 568 25.04 -11.14 17.27
CA GLN A 568 26.44 -11.40 16.92
C GLN A 568 27.35 -10.22 17.29
N GLY A 569 26.90 -8.97 17.16
CA GLY A 569 27.78 -7.87 17.46
C GLY A 569 27.18 -6.47 17.23
N TYR A 570 28.08 -5.48 17.35
CA TYR A 570 27.80 -4.07 17.12
C TYR A 570 28.70 -3.51 16.04
N VAL A 571 28.12 -2.60 15.23
CA VAL A 571 28.86 -1.76 14.28
C VAL A 571 28.48 -0.30 14.45
N VAL A 572 29.44 0.60 14.19
CA VAL A 572 29.17 2.04 14.16
C VAL A 572 29.78 2.64 12.90
N TYR A 573 28.98 3.41 12.21
CA TYR A 573 29.37 4.14 11.00
C TYR A 573 29.48 5.63 11.29
N GLN A 574 30.48 6.27 10.68
CA GLN A 574 30.47 7.72 10.48
C GLN A 574 29.70 8.03 9.20
N LEU A 575 28.72 8.94 9.27
CA LEU A 575 27.89 9.35 8.16
C LEU A 575 28.36 10.70 7.61
N LYS A 576 28.16 10.90 6.31
CA LYS A 576 28.49 12.16 5.63
C LYS A 576 27.55 13.30 5.98
N SER A 577 26.28 12.99 6.21
CA SER A 577 25.22 13.95 6.56
C SER A 577 24.14 13.29 7.43
N ALA A 578 23.23 14.08 7.96
CA ALA A 578 22.08 13.61 8.72
C ALA A 578 21.00 12.89 7.87
N THR A 579 21.10 12.95 6.54
CA THR A 579 20.12 12.34 5.62
C THR A 579 20.54 10.96 5.13
N VAL A 580 21.64 10.41 5.63
CA VAL A 580 22.08 9.05 5.30
C VAL A 580 21.26 8.05 6.11
N SER A 581 20.62 7.13 5.42
CA SER A 581 19.78 6.07 6.00
C SER A 581 20.54 4.75 6.14
N VAL A 582 19.90 3.74 6.72
CA VAL A 582 20.48 2.39 6.87
C VAL A 582 20.77 1.78 5.51
N THR A 583 19.91 1.97 4.52
CA THR A 583 20.08 1.47 3.15
C THR A 583 21.27 2.08 2.38
N ASP A 584 21.84 3.17 2.91
CA ASP A 584 23.01 3.84 2.32
C ASP A 584 24.37 3.37 2.93
N LEU A 585 24.36 2.46 3.90
CA LEU A 585 25.56 2.15 4.70
C LEU A 585 26.67 1.42 3.91
N ASP A 586 26.35 0.80 2.81
CA ASP A 586 27.32 0.18 1.88
C ASP A 586 27.89 1.16 0.86
N ASP A 587 27.34 2.40 0.75
CA ASP A 587 27.86 3.48 -0.06
C ASP A 587 29.01 4.20 0.68
N LEU A 588 30.25 3.91 0.30
CA LEU A 588 31.46 4.49 0.92
C LEU A 588 31.55 6.01 0.77
N ASP A 589 30.80 6.63 -0.10
CA ASP A 589 30.70 8.09 -0.21
C ASP A 589 29.72 8.70 0.77
N LYS A 590 28.83 7.89 1.38
CA LYS A 590 27.81 8.29 2.34
C LYS A 590 28.10 7.83 3.76
N ALA A 591 28.54 6.57 3.93
CA ALA A 591 28.82 5.96 5.23
C ALA A 591 30.18 5.26 5.25
N ARG A 592 30.86 5.29 6.40
CA ARG A 592 32.14 4.62 6.59
C ARG A 592 32.21 3.97 7.95
N LEU A 593 32.48 2.67 7.98
CA LEU A 593 32.62 1.89 9.20
C LEU A 593 33.79 2.46 10.04
N VAL A 594 33.52 2.75 11.32
CA VAL A 594 34.51 3.29 12.25
C VAL A 594 34.75 2.41 13.46
N PHE A 595 33.79 1.58 13.85
CA PHE A 595 33.88 0.65 14.95
C PHE A 595 33.10 -0.61 14.66
N ARG A 596 33.61 -1.75 15.15
CA ARG A 596 32.88 -3.02 15.26
C ARG A 596 33.33 -3.80 16.46
N SER A 597 32.44 -4.64 16.95
CA SER A 597 32.70 -5.52 18.07
C SER A 597 31.80 -6.73 17.96
N ASP A 598 32.36 -7.92 18.16
CA ASP A 598 31.76 -9.19 17.86
C ASP A 598 31.82 -10.13 19.08
N ILE A 599 30.81 -10.97 19.30
CA ILE A 599 30.83 -11.96 20.36
C ILE A 599 31.93 -13.00 20.11
N ASN A 600 32.32 -13.72 21.15
CA ASN A 600 33.32 -14.78 21.01
C ASN A 600 32.62 -16.14 20.92
N ASP A 601 32.27 -16.55 19.70
CA ASP A 601 31.52 -17.78 19.42
C ASP A 601 32.12 -18.64 18.29
N THR A 602 33.27 -18.23 17.75
CA THR A 602 33.94 -18.84 16.60
C THR A 602 33.34 -18.53 15.22
N VAL A 603 32.32 -17.69 15.14
CA VAL A 603 31.77 -17.16 13.90
C VAL A 603 32.48 -15.84 13.60
N SER A 604 33.34 -15.79 12.62
CA SER A 604 34.13 -14.60 12.26
C SER A 604 33.75 -14.00 10.89
N GLY A 605 32.81 -14.59 10.19
CA GLY A 605 32.36 -14.15 8.87
C GLY A 605 30.85 -14.34 8.73
N ILE A 606 30.15 -13.28 8.36
CA ILE A 606 28.74 -13.29 7.98
C ILE A 606 28.68 -13.10 6.48
N VAL A 607 27.94 -13.97 5.79
CA VAL A 607 27.77 -13.90 4.35
C VAL A 607 26.34 -13.46 4.06
N ASN A 608 26.22 -12.24 3.54
CA ASN A 608 24.98 -11.73 3.00
C ASN A 608 24.86 -12.04 1.50
N GLN A 609 23.66 -12.02 0.96
CA GLN A 609 23.42 -12.19 -0.46
C GLN A 609 22.94 -10.87 -1.03
N TYR A 610 23.74 -10.30 -1.94
CA TYR A 610 23.36 -9.12 -2.70
C TYR A 610 22.78 -9.56 -4.04
N LEU A 611 21.60 -9.08 -4.35
CA LEU A 611 21.02 -9.28 -5.67
C LEU A 611 21.60 -8.27 -6.65
N ASP A 612 22.33 -8.77 -7.66
CA ASP A 612 22.79 -7.94 -8.76
C ASP A 612 21.57 -7.57 -9.65
N PRO A 613 21.12 -6.31 -9.65
CA PRO A 613 19.92 -5.93 -10.38
C PRO A 613 20.06 -6.00 -11.91
N ILE A 614 21.30 -6.03 -12.41
CA ILE A 614 21.58 -6.12 -13.84
C ILE A 614 21.58 -7.58 -14.30
N LEU A 615 22.15 -8.46 -13.49
CA LEU A 615 22.29 -9.88 -13.82
C LEU A 615 21.12 -10.72 -13.30
N GLY A 616 20.32 -10.21 -12.37
CA GLY A 616 19.22 -10.93 -11.74
C GLY A 616 19.68 -12.17 -10.95
N VAL A 617 20.91 -12.15 -10.42
CA VAL A 617 21.49 -13.26 -9.65
C VAL A 617 21.97 -12.80 -8.29
N TYR A 618 21.77 -13.63 -7.29
CA TYR A 618 22.30 -13.39 -5.96
C TYR A 618 23.81 -13.65 -5.93
N THR A 619 24.59 -12.66 -5.53
CA THR A 619 26.03 -12.77 -5.32
C THR A 619 26.33 -12.73 -3.83
N PRO A 620 27.08 -13.70 -3.28
CA PRO A 620 27.44 -13.66 -1.86
C PRO A 620 28.41 -12.51 -1.58
N ILE A 621 28.09 -11.70 -0.59
CA ILE A 621 28.97 -10.66 -0.05
C ILE A 621 29.30 -11.05 1.36
N GLU A 622 30.62 -11.14 1.64
CA GLU A 622 31.10 -11.38 3.00
C GLU A 622 31.07 -10.05 3.75
N GLU A 623 30.14 -9.93 4.70
CA GLU A 623 29.94 -8.70 5.45
C GLU A 623 30.57 -8.75 6.84
N VAL A 624 30.92 -7.58 7.31
CA VAL A 624 31.15 -7.08 8.67
C VAL A 624 32.14 -7.83 9.53
N ALA A 625 31.97 -9.13 9.76
CA ALA A 625 32.79 -9.82 10.77
C ALA A 625 34.22 -10.08 10.31
N SER A 626 34.47 -10.29 9.02
CA SER A 626 35.79 -10.68 8.50
C SER A 626 36.60 -9.55 7.85
N ILE A 627 35.99 -8.43 7.45
CA ILE A 627 36.70 -7.35 6.75
C ILE A 627 37.42 -6.47 7.77
N LEU A 628 38.73 -6.66 7.87
CA LEU A 628 39.63 -5.73 8.54
C LEU A 628 39.80 -4.48 7.65
N SER A 629 38.89 -3.52 7.76
CA SER A 629 39.09 -2.21 7.12
C SER A 629 40.17 -1.43 7.85
N GLU A 630 41.12 -0.85 7.12
CA GLU A 630 42.18 -0.03 7.70
C GLU A 630 41.55 1.15 8.50
N GLY A 631 41.94 1.30 9.74
CA GLY A 631 41.45 2.36 10.63
C GLY A 631 40.11 2.10 11.34
N VAL A 632 39.56 0.89 11.28
CA VAL A 632 38.41 0.49 12.10
C VAL A 632 38.88 0.07 13.49
N VAL A 633 38.19 0.50 14.52
CA VAL A 633 38.45 0.15 15.93
C VAL A 633 37.63 -1.08 16.31
N GLY A 634 38.16 -1.93 17.20
CA GLY A 634 37.48 -3.12 17.70
C GLY A 634 38.03 -4.42 17.11
N SER A 635 37.35 -5.51 17.40
CA SER A 635 37.81 -6.86 17.08
C SER A 635 36.68 -7.77 16.68
N VAL A 636 37.01 -8.80 15.92
CA VAL A 636 36.12 -9.85 15.45
C VAL A 636 36.36 -11.10 16.31
N ASP A 637 35.30 -11.81 16.72
CA ASP A 637 35.31 -13.04 17.49
C ASP A 637 36.21 -12.98 18.76
N GLN A 638 36.24 -11.82 19.41
CA GLN A 638 37.04 -11.61 20.64
C GLN A 638 36.25 -11.13 21.85
N GLY A 639 34.96 -10.99 21.69
CA GLY A 639 34.04 -10.49 22.70
C GLY A 639 33.65 -9.03 22.51
N VAL A 640 32.47 -8.69 22.98
CA VAL A 640 31.89 -7.38 22.83
C VAL A 640 32.67 -6.31 23.57
N GLN A 641 32.90 -5.19 22.94
CA GLN A 641 33.47 -3.98 23.52
C GLN A 641 32.38 -2.88 23.54
N TYR A 642 32.13 -2.35 24.73
CA TYR A 642 31.07 -1.33 24.93
C TYR A 642 31.55 0.10 24.84
N SER A 643 32.85 0.36 24.72
CA SER A 643 33.41 1.72 24.65
C SER A 643 34.57 1.77 23.69
N PHE A 644 34.60 2.81 22.89
CA PHE A 644 35.65 3.05 21.91
C PHE A 644 35.90 4.56 21.70
N GLN A 645 37.01 4.87 21.04
CA GLN A 645 37.51 6.21 20.82
C GLN A 645 37.64 6.49 19.32
N ILE A 646 37.17 7.63 18.88
CA ILE A 646 37.35 8.13 17.52
C ILE A 646 38.17 9.42 17.56
N THR A 647 39.26 9.47 16.79
CA THR A 647 40.16 10.61 16.65
C THR A 647 40.28 11.11 15.22
N GLU A 648 39.68 10.37 14.27
CA GLU A 648 39.78 10.63 12.85
C GLU A 648 38.40 10.86 12.21
N ASP A 649 38.34 11.78 11.28
CA ASP A 649 37.22 11.99 10.37
C ASP A 649 37.46 11.19 9.09
N LYS A 650 36.65 10.16 8.84
CA LYS A 650 36.79 9.27 7.69
C LYS A 650 36.48 9.96 6.36
N PHE A 651 35.78 11.11 6.37
CA PHE A 651 35.48 11.89 5.18
C PHE A 651 36.44 13.04 4.93
N ALA A 652 37.45 13.24 5.81
CA ALA A 652 38.42 14.31 5.63
C ALA A 652 39.38 14.06 4.45
N LEU A 653 39.59 15.08 3.64
CA LEU A 653 40.62 15.09 2.59
C LEU A 653 41.92 15.62 3.17
N GLY A 654 42.94 14.80 3.26
CA GLY A 654 44.28 15.18 3.75
C GLY A 654 44.48 14.89 5.23
N ASN A 655 44.37 15.88 6.13
CA ASN A 655 44.50 15.66 7.56
C ASN A 655 43.19 15.07 8.13
N THR A 656 43.24 13.83 8.54
CA THR A 656 42.07 13.06 9.03
C THR A 656 41.70 13.38 10.50
N ARG A 657 42.48 14.16 11.24
CA ARG A 657 42.15 14.46 12.65
C ARG A 657 40.80 15.18 12.76
N LEU A 658 40.06 14.84 13.79
CA LEU A 658 38.82 15.53 14.14
C LEU A 658 39.08 17.03 14.38
N VAL A 659 38.11 17.87 14.03
CA VAL A 659 38.17 19.32 14.19
C VAL A 659 37.08 19.75 15.18
N ASN A 660 37.47 20.46 16.23
CA ASN A 660 36.52 20.97 17.22
C ASN A 660 35.49 21.90 16.57
N HIS A 661 34.27 21.88 17.07
CA HIS A 661 33.14 22.67 16.57
C HIS A 661 32.65 22.31 15.13
N LYS A 662 33.10 21.19 14.58
CA LYS A 662 32.51 20.59 13.37
C LYS A 662 31.48 19.58 13.80
N THR A 663 30.31 19.55 13.15
CA THR A 663 29.30 18.55 13.35
C THR A 663 29.70 17.25 12.65
N TYR A 664 29.59 16.14 13.34
CA TYR A 664 29.81 14.79 12.85
C TYR A 664 28.56 13.97 13.10
N TYR A 665 28.27 13.04 12.23
CA TYR A 665 27.09 12.16 12.30
C TYR A 665 27.57 10.72 12.45
N PHE A 666 26.92 9.98 13.31
CA PHE A 666 27.23 8.57 13.56
C PHE A 666 25.94 7.78 13.69
N MET A 667 25.96 6.52 13.26
CA MET A 667 24.88 5.56 13.39
C MET A 667 25.44 4.28 13.99
N SER A 668 24.76 3.73 15.00
CA SER A 668 25.08 2.44 15.61
C SER A 668 24.04 1.42 15.22
N LEU A 669 24.47 0.19 14.97
CA LEU A 669 23.62 -0.95 14.67
C LEU A 669 24.05 -2.16 15.50
N SER A 670 23.10 -3.02 15.80
CA SER A 670 23.33 -4.42 16.20
C SER A 670 23.14 -5.32 14.99
N TYR A 671 23.76 -6.48 14.98
CA TYR A 671 23.54 -7.50 13.95
C TYR A 671 23.49 -8.90 14.57
N GLY A 672 22.77 -9.81 13.86
CA GLY A 672 22.53 -11.17 14.32
C GLY A 672 22.60 -12.20 13.21
#